data_7dac677df9807d18147e31fe2cbd2ca0
#
_entry.id   7dac677df9807d18147e31fe2cbd2ca0
#
_cell.length_a   1.000
_cell.length_b   1.000
_cell.length_c   1.000
_cell.angle_alpha   90.00
_cell.angle_beta   90.00
_cell.angle_gamma   90.00
#
_symmetry.space_group_name_H-M   'P 1'
#
loop_
_entity.id
_entity.type
_entity.pdbx_description
1 polymer ?
#
loop_
_entity_poly.entity_id
_entity_poly.type
_entity_poly.pdbx_seq_one_letter_code
_entity_poly.pdbx_strand_id
1 'polypeptide(L)'
;MTAQTEANQNQTALPPNYTPLELEKEIREFWIKNQIRQKLEALKDSPAIKGNLGYIEGPPTLNGIPHIGHARGRIMKDIRYRWKTMEGYYMPFWAGWDCQGLPVELEVEKLLGVRNKRESIEKYGMERFIEECKKAIMRYHAMWLDADSTLGIAINQDKAYWTYQDSYIEREWHILKAAWDQKLLEEGHYVVAYCPGCQTSLSSAEVGYEGSYKEVEDPSLYFKFRVTGTQNEYFLVWTTMPFTVITDTLLAVQPNAEYVKVQVGDEVWIMVRQRVEAVMAELEITNYQITETLLGKNLEGMGYDYPLKDIIPKQAELETQHPLVHHVVGEDFVEVDTATGVVHLSPGNGEDDFWAAKRRDIPIFVPYDDEVKFTTDAGLFTGVFARDADMLVVEELRNRNSFVKVKKIKHEYPTCWRSHHKLVWLARKEYFLRTDKINAKVLKAAEKVEYFYEEPKNRFLGFLKEGKPWCISRERIWGAPLPMWTCEKCNHKHLIASKKELTESAQEPIPADFELHKPWVDRITLKCEKCEGTMRREDFVLDTWHNSGASPHARFNDEQEAKFVPAMFLTEGIDQTRGWANSLLLEYVILTGKPIAPYKAFLFQGLTQDAKGRKMSKSIGNVVQTNELLAKTSADLCRFYMMRKTSPLDFMSFDTQELSRRSYQVLSTLYHLSRFFSENATFDNFNPQKYSLQWATQTNKLQPVDHWILSVLQNKIQEYTQKIDRCEFNTAVAVLEDFVIETLSRLYVPMIRKELWTDEPETVERRQIIYALLYHTLKTITLLFNPITPFLSEMLHQKIYRPLEPTLPESINLSSWPIPDQNLCNKTLEEQFKVLLKAVSISFAARQQGKLKRRWPLSKAIVAAPEKTLQALKTLEELFLEQTNIKSVEYTQTVPEYVNSENWVSHQEDDITVVISGQRDDTLIGEGIMRDLARRVQALRKEQGFVPTEVLEAVHIAELDAESTTLLEPYLETMSGLVRTQRVYLHTNCNEIETQWHEAELDGKKIWINIH
;
A
#
# COMPACT_ATOMS: atom_id res chain seq x y z
N MET A 1 -8.75 48.14 27.86
CA MET A 1 -7.73 47.11 27.57
C MET A 1 -8.12 45.71 28.03
N THR A 2 -9.14 45.51 28.84
CA THR A 2 -9.52 44.22 29.43
C THR A 2 -10.39 43.33 28.52
N ALA A 3 -11.33 43.84 27.75
CA ALA A 3 -12.24 43.03 26.92
C ALA A 3 -11.59 42.46 25.63
N GLN A 4 -10.60 43.12 25.04
CA GLN A 4 -9.86 42.63 23.88
C GLN A 4 -8.82 41.56 24.28
N THR A 5 -8.29 41.63 25.51
CA THR A 5 -7.36 40.63 26.08
C THR A 5 -8.10 39.32 26.45
N GLU A 6 -9.31 39.44 27.01
CA GLU A 6 -10.15 38.26 27.35
C GLU A 6 -10.68 37.55 26.09
N ALA A 7 -11.07 38.31 25.05
CA ALA A 7 -11.50 37.72 23.78
C ALA A 7 -10.37 36.99 23.04
N ASN A 8 -9.12 37.46 23.11
CA ASN A 8 -7.94 36.79 22.57
C ASN A 8 -7.51 35.56 23.40
N GLN A 9 -7.68 35.58 24.72
CA GLN A 9 -7.37 34.44 25.59
C GLN A 9 -8.32 33.25 25.37
N ASN A 10 -9.61 33.48 25.11
CA ASN A 10 -10.57 32.43 24.80
C ASN A 10 -10.41 31.79 23.40
N GLN A 11 -9.71 32.42 22.47
CA GLN A 11 -9.46 31.90 21.11
C GLN A 11 -8.23 30.99 21.02
N THR A 12 -7.34 30.97 21.99
CA THR A 12 -6.06 30.23 21.97
C THR A 12 -6.03 28.98 22.86
N ALA A 13 -7.01 28.79 23.75
CA ALA A 13 -7.04 27.63 24.64
C ALA A 13 -7.48 26.37 23.93
N LEU A 14 -6.63 25.33 23.96
CA LEU A 14 -7.03 24.00 23.50
C LEU A 14 -8.10 23.38 24.38
N PRO A 15 -9.14 22.73 23.83
CA PRO A 15 -10.14 22.00 24.61
C PRO A 15 -9.51 21.01 25.61
N PRO A 16 -10.16 20.73 26.73
CA PRO A 16 -9.63 19.78 27.72
C PRO A 16 -9.48 18.35 27.16
N ASN A 17 -10.30 17.96 26.21
CA ASN A 17 -10.30 16.65 25.59
C ASN A 17 -9.85 16.72 24.12
N TYR A 18 -9.12 15.69 23.68
CA TYR A 18 -8.78 15.50 22.27
C TYR A 18 -9.96 14.83 21.54
N THR A 19 -10.67 15.60 20.70
CA THR A 19 -11.81 15.15 19.89
C THR A 19 -11.46 15.19 18.40
N PRO A 20 -10.80 14.14 17.87
CA PRO A 20 -10.21 14.19 16.53
C PRO A 20 -11.21 14.42 15.40
N LEU A 21 -12.42 13.85 15.45
CA LEU A 21 -13.42 13.98 14.37
C LEU A 21 -13.89 15.45 14.18
N GLU A 22 -14.15 16.15 15.28
CA GLU A 22 -14.57 17.56 15.25
C GLU A 22 -13.43 18.45 14.76
N LEU A 23 -12.22 18.20 15.24
CA LEU A 23 -11.00 18.87 14.85
C LEU A 23 -10.75 18.73 13.34
N GLU A 24 -10.84 17.51 12.78
CA GLU A 24 -10.61 17.27 11.36
C GLU A 24 -11.61 18.01 10.47
N LYS A 25 -12.86 18.14 10.91
CA LYS A 25 -13.87 18.94 10.20
C LYS A 25 -13.48 20.42 10.17
N GLU A 26 -13.10 21.01 11.32
CA GLU A 26 -12.65 22.42 11.42
C GLU A 26 -11.46 22.67 10.48
N ILE A 27 -10.49 21.75 10.44
CA ILE A 27 -9.29 21.93 9.63
C ILE A 27 -9.58 21.77 8.13
N ARG A 28 -10.46 20.85 7.71
CA ARG A 28 -10.88 20.76 6.30
C ARG A 28 -11.54 22.05 5.83
N GLU A 29 -12.44 22.60 6.64
CA GLU A 29 -13.09 23.88 6.35
C GLU A 29 -12.04 25.03 6.26
N PHE A 30 -11.06 25.05 7.17
CA PHE A 30 -9.94 25.98 7.13
C PHE A 30 -9.15 25.89 5.83
N TRP A 31 -8.75 24.69 5.40
CA TRP A 31 -7.98 24.48 4.16
C TRP A 31 -8.73 24.95 2.92
N ILE A 32 -10.03 24.66 2.85
CA ILE A 32 -10.90 25.08 1.74
C ILE A 32 -11.04 26.61 1.72
N LYS A 33 -11.44 27.20 2.85
CA LYS A 33 -11.65 28.64 2.99
C LYS A 33 -10.41 29.46 2.63
N ASN A 34 -9.24 29.00 3.05
CA ASN A 34 -7.97 29.69 2.83
C ASN A 34 -7.23 29.23 1.55
N GLN A 35 -7.86 28.38 0.73
CA GLN A 35 -7.31 27.94 -0.56
C GLN A 35 -5.88 27.36 -0.44
N ILE A 36 -5.64 26.54 0.61
CA ILE A 36 -4.28 26.05 0.90
C ILE A 36 -3.73 25.21 -0.27
N ARG A 37 -4.58 24.39 -0.92
CA ARG A 37 -4.16 23.60 -2.09
C ARG A 37 -3.70 24.49 -3.25
N GLN A 38 -4.41 25.58 -3.54
CA GLN A 38 -4.04 26.53 -4.59
C GLN A 38 -2.72 27.25 -4.27
N LYS A 39 -2.46 27.54 -3.00
CA LYS A 39 -1.18 28.11 -2.53
C LYS A 39 -0.02 27.12 -2.69
N LEU A 40 -0.24 25.84 -2.40
CA LEU A 40 0.74 24.78 -2.66
C LEU A 40 1.02 24.61 -4.16
N GLU A 41 0.01 24.69 -5.02
CA GLU A 41 0.16 24.63 -6.47
C GLU A 41 0.94 25.85 -7.01
N ALA A 42 0.74 27.03 -6.43
CA ALA A 42 1.44 28.25 -6.81
C ALA A 42 2.95 28.24 -6.46
N LEU A 43 3.41 27.30 -5.61
CA LEU A 43 4.84 27.15 -5.31
C LEU A 43 5.69 26.90 -6.55
N LYS A 44 5.13 26.34 -7.63
CA LYS A 44 5.83 26.13 -8.91
C LYS A 44 6.48 27.40 -9.48
N ASP A 45 5.88 28.56 -9.19
CA ASP A 45 6.29 29.87 -9.68
C ASP A 45 7.15 30.63 -8.66
N SER A 46 7.42 30.03 -7.48
CA SER A 46 8.21 30.65 -6.42
C SER A 46 9.71 30.57 -6.74
N PRO A 47 10.47 31.66 -6.60
CA PRO A 47 11.92 31.65 -6.75
C PRO A 47 12.64 30.88 -5.64
N ALA A 48 11.94 30.56 -4.56
CA ALA A 48 12.49 29.84 -3.40
C ALA A 48 12.47 28.31 -3.55
N ILE A 49 11.88 27.75 -4.63
CA ILE A 49 11.88 26.29 -4.82
C ILE A 49 13.27 25.79 -5.20
N LYS A 50 13.66 24.67 -4.63
CA LYS A 50 14.91 23.96 -4.95
C LYS A 50 14.90 23.30 -6.33
N GLY A 51 13.70 22.99 -6.86
CA GLY A 51 13.53 22.36 -8.16
C GLY A 51 12.17 21.68 -8.30
N ASN A 52 11.99 21.02 -9.46
CA ASN A 52 10.77 20.29 -9.79
C ASN A 52 11.02 18.79 -9.66
N LEU A 53 10.06 18.08 -9.08
CA LEU A 53 10.04 16.64 -9.00
C LEU A 53 8.85 16.12 -9.81
N GLY A 54 9.10 15.14 -10.65
CA GLY A 54 8.02 14.50 -11.42
C GLY A 54 7.14 13.63 -10.54
N TYR A 55 5.85 13.60 -10.85
CA TYR A 55 4.88 12.69 -10.27
C TYR A 55 3.85 12.26 -11.30
N ILE A 56 3.47 11.00 -11.27
CA ILE A 56 2.42 10.41 -12.11
C ILE A 56 1.51 9.62 -11.17
N GLU A 57 0.22 9.92 -11.16
CA GLU A 57 -0.75 9.13 -10.40
C GLU A 57 -1.02 7.82 -11.12
N GLY A 58 -0.94 6.70 -10.38
CA GLY A 58 -1.50 5.42 -10.82
C GLY A 58 -3.01 5.53 -10.80
N PRO A 59 -3.67 5.63 -11.97
CA PRO A 59 -5.08 5.99 -12.01
C PRO A 59 -5.95 4.83 -11.49
N PRO A 60 -6.68 5.00 -10.37
CA PRO A 60 -7.61 3.97 -9.96
C PRO A 60 -8.76 3.88 -10.96
N THR A 61 -9.18 2.65 -11.27
CA THR A 61 -10.33 2.42 -12.15
C THR A 61 -11.62 2.80 -11.45
N LEU A 62 -12.43 3.67 -12.08
CA LEU A 62 -13.70 4.15 -11.55
C LEU A 62 -14.84 3.14 -11.72
N ASN A 63 -14.67 1.95 -11.15
CA ASN A 63 -15.63 0.83 -11.21
C ASN A 63 -16.08 0.35 -9.82
N GLY A 64 -15.82 1.14 -8.77
CA GLY A 64 -16.17 0.77 -7.39
C GLY A 64 -15.81 1.79 -6.35
N ILE A 65 -16.32 1.55 -5.14
CA ILE A 65 -16.10 2.38 -3.97
C ILE A 65 -14.68 2.18 -3.44
N PRO A 66 -13.96 3.24 -3.02
CA PRO A 66 -12.62 3.11 -2.45
C PRO A 66 -12.65 2.31 -1.13
N HIS A 67 -11.73 1.38 -0.99
CA HIS A 67 -11.52 0.58 0.21
C HIS A 67 -10.20 0.93 0.90
N ILE A 68 -10.00 0.43 2.11
CA ILE A 68 -8.83 0.77 2.95
C ILE A 68 -7.47 0.40 2.30
N GLY A 69 -7.42 -0.56 1.39
CA GLY A 69 -6.21 -0.83 0.60
C GLY A 69 -5.83 0.35 -0.29
N HIS A 70 -6.82 0.98 -0.94
CA HIS A 70 -6.61 2.22 -1.69
C HIS A 70 -6.16 3.37 -0.76
N ALA A 71 -6.79 3.50 0.42
CA ALA A 71 -6.43 4.51 1.41
C ALA A 71 -4.94 4.38 1.82
N ARG A 72 -4.44 3.15 2.03
CA ARG A 72 -3.02 2.90 2.36
C ARG A 72 -2.08 3.46 1.28
N GLY A 73 -2.34 3.17 0.02
CA GLY A 73 -1.55 3.70 -1.10
C GLY A 73 -1.63 5.23 -1.21
N ARG A 74 -2.84 5.82 -1.09
CA ARG A 74 -3.04 7.28 -1.07
C ARG A 74 -2.23 7.96 0.02
N ILE A 75 -2.23 7.40 1.23
CA ILE A 75 -1.48 7.95 2.37
C ILE A 75 0.03 7.93 2.10
N MET A 76 0.59 6.85 1.56
CA MET A 76 2.03 6.78 1.24
C MET A 76 2.44 7.82 0.20
N LYS A 77 1.62 8.04 -0.84
CA LYS A 77 1.83 9.07 -1.86
C LYS A 77 1.78 10.47 -1.23
N ASP A 78 0.80 10.74 -0.39
CA ASP A 78 0.60 12.03 0.30
C ASP A 78 1.74 12.35 1.27
N ILE A 79 2.28 11.36 1.98
CA ILE A 79 3.44 11.53 2.87
C ILE A 79 4.66 12.00 2.07
N ARG A 80 4.97 11.34 0.95
CA ARG A 80 6.09 11.72 0.08
C ARG A 80 5.89 13.13 -0.49
N TYR A 81 4.69 13.46 -0.94
CA TYR A 81 4.35 14.78 -1.44
C TYR A 81 4.55 15.87 -0.37
N ARG A 82 3.93 15.74 0.82
CA ARG A 82 4.04 16.73 1.91
C ARG A 82 5.48 16.92 2.34
N TRP A 83 6.20 15.82 2.57
CA TRP A 83 7.59 15.88 2.95
C TRP A 83 8.45 16.62 1.90
N LYS A 84 8.37 16.25 0.63
CA LYS A 84 9.15 16.90 -0.44
C LYS A 84 8.78 18.36 -0.66
N THR A 85 7.50 18.70 -0.51
CA THR A 85 7.04 20.10 -0.55
C THR A 85 7.62 20.90 0.60
N MET A 86 7.63 20.37 1.83
CA MET A 86 8.25 21.01 2.99
C MET A 86 9.79 21.10 2.85
N GLU A 87 10.44 20.19 2.13
CA GLU A 87 11.85 20.33 1.77
C GLU A 87 12.14 21.44 0.75
N GLY A 88 11.10 22.01 0.15
CA GLY A 88 11.19 23.12 -0.80
C GLY A 88 11.19 22.71 -2.26
N TYR A 89 10.67 21.52 -2.60
CA TYR A 89 10.46 21.09 -3.98
C TYR A 89 9.01 21.33 -4.43
N TYR A 90 8.80 21.60 -5.71
CA TYR A 90 7.48 21.50 -6.33
C TYR A 90 7.29 20.12 -6.96
N MET A 91 6.10 19.53 -6.75
CA MET A 91 5.68 18.26 -7.33
C MET A 91 4.25 18.38 -7.87
N PRO A 92 3.95 18.06 -9.14
CA PRO A 92 2.60 18.10 -9.70
C PRO A 92 1.76 16.94 -9.18
N PHE A 93 1.36 17.00 -7.89
CA PHE A 93 0.55 15.96 -7.22
C PHE A 93 -0.90 16.06 -7.70
N TRP A 94 -1.10 15.73 -9.00
CA TRP A 94 -2.38 15.82 -9.68
C TRP A 94 -3.03 14.44 -9.75
N ALA A 95 -4.35 14.38 -9.60
CA ALA A 95 -5.09 13.14 -9.70
C ALA A 95 -5.08 12.56 -11.13
N GLY A 96 -5.41 11.29 -11.25
CA GLY A 96 -5.61 10.58 -12.50
C GLY A 96 -6.68 9.52 -12.32
N TRP A 97 -7.50 9.32 -13.35
CA TRP A 97 -8.65 8.43 -13.31
C TRP A 97 -8.66 7.51 -14.51
N ASP A 98 -8.64 6.20 -14.24
CA ASP A 98 -8.87 5.16 -15.27
C ASP A 98 -10.38 4.97 -15.45
N CYS A 99 -10.85 5.27 -16.65
CA CYS A 99 -12.28 5.43 -16.95
C CYS A 99 -12.81 4.44 -17.95
N GLN A 100 -11.97 3.56 -18.50
CA GLN A 100 -12.31 2.76 -19.66
C GLN A 100 -12.03 1.27 -19.47
N GLY A 101 -12.42 0.47 -20.46
CA GLY A 101 -12.13 -0.94 -20.58
C GLY A 101 -13.08 -1.85 -19.81
N LEU A 102 -12.73 -3.12 -19.84
CA LEU A 102 -13.50 -4.22 -19.30
C LEU A 102 -14.00 -4.01 -17.86
N PRO A 103 -13.21 -3.44 -16.93
CA PRO A 103 -13.66 -3.27 -15.55
C PRO A 103 -14.88 -2.36 -15.38
N VAL A 104 -14.98 -1.30 -16.19
CA VAL A 104 -16.12 -0.36 -16.16
C VAL A 104 -17.33 -0.99 -16.85
N GLU A 105 -17.13 -1.61 -18.01
CA GLU A 105 -18.22 -2.27 -18.76
C GLU A 105 -18.92 -3.34 -17.92
N LEU A 106 -18.17 -4.24 -17.27
CA LEU A 106 -18.76 -5.30 -16.44
C LEU A 106 -19.53 -4.75 -15.23
N GLU A 107 -19.10 -3.65 -14.65
CA GLU A 107 -19.86 -3.01 -13.58
C GLU A 107 -21.18 -2.43 -14.12
N VAL A 108 -21.16 -1.83 -15.30
CA VAL A 108 -22.38 -1.30 -15.95
C VAL A 108 -23.30 -2.43 -16.43
N GLU A 109 -22.77 -3.50 -17.02
CA GLU A 109 -23.53 -4.71 -17.35
C GLU A 109 -24.29 -5.24 -16.13
N LYS A 110 -23.61 -5.31 -14.97
CA LYS A 110 -24.21 -5.69 -13.71
C LYS A 110 -25.29 -4.72 -13.22
N LEU A 111 -25.05 -3.41 -13.32
CA LEU A 111 -26.04 -2.38 -12.95
C LEU A 111 -27.29 -2.42 -13.84
N LEU A 112 -27.12 -2.74 -15.11
CA LEU A 112 -28.20 -2.84 -16.08
C LEU A 112 -28.91 -4.21 -16.09
N GLY A 113 -28.37 -5.20 -15.35
CA GLY A 113 -28.90 -6.57 -15.28
C GLY A 113 -28.78 -7.32 -16.61
N VAL A 114 -27.70 -7.07 -17.37
CA VAL A 114 -27.38 -7.79 -18.61
C VAL A 114 -26.20 -8.73 -18.38
N ARG A 115 -26.10 -9.79 -19.19
CA ARG A 115 -25.13 -10.87 -18.97
C ARG A 115 -23.80 -10.67 -19.67
N ASN A 116 -23.82 -10.00 -20.83
CA ASN A 116 -22.65 -9.83 -21.70
C ASN A 116 -22.82 -8.66 -22.69
N LYS A 117 -21.73 -8.38 -23.44
CA LYS A 117 -21.65 -7.34 -24.45
C LYS A 117 -22.79 -7.40 -25.49
N ARG A 118 -23.10 -8.59 -26.00
CA ARG A 118 -24.13 -8.78 -27.01
C ARG A 118 -25.52 -8.35 -26.50
N GLU A 119 -25.89 -8.81 -25.31
CA GLU A 119 -27.17 -8.45 -24.67
C GLU A 119 -27.25 -6.94 -24.40
N SER A 120 -26.12 -6.32 -24.02
CA SER A 120 -26.03 -4.87 -23.81
C SER A 120 -26.37 -4.08 -25.09
N ILE A 121 -25.79 -4.49 -26.23
CA ILE A 121 -26.03 -3.85 -27.51
C ILE A 121 -27.49 -4.09 -27.99
N GLU A 122 -27.99 -5.31 -27.88
CA GLU A 122 -29.33 -5.69 -28.30
C GLU A 122 -30.44 -4.94 -27.52
N LYS A 123 -30.29 -4.77 -26.21
CA LYS A 123 -31.27 -4.11 -25.33
C LYS A 123 -31.21 -2.59 -25.33
N TYR A 124 -30.00 -2.04 -25.34
CA TYR A 124 -29.79 -0.60 -25.08
C TYR A 124 -29.20 0.15 -26.25
N GLY A 125 -28.56 -0.53 -27.21
CA GLY A 125 -27.71 0.10 -28.23
C GLY A 125 -26.36 0.58 -27.64
N MET A 126 -25.37 0.75 -28.52
CA MET A 126 -24.00 1.08 -28.14
C MET A 126 -23.89 2.47 -27.50
N GLU A 127 -24.52 3.48 -28.09
CA GLU A 127 -24.45 4.87 -27.60
C GLU A 127 -24.99 5.01 -26.18
N ARG A 128 -26.18 4.44 -25.92
CA ARG A 128 -26.78 4.47 -24.56
C ARG A 128 -25.93 3.69 -23.53
N PHE A 129 -25.38 2.55 -23.94
CA PHE A 129 -24.48 1.79 -23.04
C PHE A 129 -23.25 2.61 -22.63
N ILE A 130 -22.65 3.33 -23.59
CA ILE A 130 -21.51 4.24 -23.31
C ILE A 130 -21.91 5.40 -22.39
N GLU A 131 -23.10 5.97 -22.58
CA GLU A 131 -23.61 6.99 -21.63
C GLU A 131 -23.77 6.45 -20.22
N GLU A 132 -24.25 5.21 -20.04
CA GLU A 132 -24.33 4.58 -18.71
C GLU A 132 -22.93 4.31 -18.12
N CYS A 133 -21.91 3.98 -18.95
CA CYS A 133 -20.52 3.92 -18.51
C CYS A 133 -20.04 5.28 -18.00
N LYS A 134 -20.27 6.37 -18.71
CA LYS A 134 -19.92 7.72 -18.28
C LYS A 134 -20.62 8.12 -16.97
N LYS A 135 -21.90 7.78 -16.79
CA LYS A 135 -22.64 8.03 -15.54
C LYS A 135 -22.07 7.24 -14.36
N ALA A 136 -21.74 5.97 -14.57
CA ALA A 136 -21.15 5.12 -13.54
C ALA A 136 -19.79 5.66 -13.06
N ILE A 137 -18.94 6.09 -14.01
CA ILE A 137 -17.66 6.75 -13.72
C ILE A 137 -17.86 7.96 -12.81
N MET A 138 -18.76 8.88 -13.14
CA MET A 138 -19.01 10.09 -12.35
C MET A 138 -19.55 9.79 -10.96
N ARG A 139 -20.38 8.76 -10.83
CA ARG A 139 -20.88 8.29 -9.54
C ARG A 139 -19.75 7.79 -8.63
N TYR A 140 -18.86 6.93 -9.14
CA TYR A 140 -17.72 6.42 -8.35
C TYR A 140 -16.69 7.50 -8.07
N HIS A 141 -16.44 8.40 -9.03
CA HIS A 141 -15.56 9.54 -8.83
C HIS A 141 -15.99 10.39 -7.62
N ALA A 142 -17.27 10.71 -7.46
CA ALA A 142 -17.76 11.46 -6.30
C ALA A 142 -17.43 10.77 -4.97
N MET A 143 -17.49 9.44 -4.90
CA MET A 143 -17.13 8.67 -3.71
C MET A 143 -15.62 8.70 -3.43
N TRP A 144 -14.79 8.71 -4.46
CA TRP A 144 -13.34 8.87 -4.34
C TRP A 144 -12.96 10.27 -3.87
N LEU A 145 -13.60 11.32 -4.39
CA LEU A 145 -13.39 12.70 -3.92
C LEU A 145 -13.69 12.85 -2.43
N ASP A 146 -14.80 12.28 -1.96
CA ASP A 146 -15.18 12.30 -0.55
C ASP A 146 -14.14 11.56 0.31
N ALA A 147 -13.70 10.37 -0.11
CA ALA A 147 -12.65 9.61 0.59
C ALA A 147 -11.33 10.37 0.67
N ASP A 148 -10.82 10.92 -0.45
CA ASP A 148 -9.57 11.68 -0.50
C ASP A 148 -9.65 12.94 0.37
N SER A 149 -10.77 13.67 0.32
CA SER A 149 -11.03 14.86 1.14
C SER A 149 -11.06 14.52 2.63
N THR A 150 -11.76 13.44 3.01
CA THR A 150 -11.89 13.05 4.42
C THR A 150 -10.57 12.52 4.98
N LEU A 151 -9.77 11.76 4.18
CA LEU A 151 -8.42 11.34 4.54
C LEU A 151 -7.42 12.51 4.62
N GLY A 152 -7.77 13.69 4.12
CA GLY A 152 -6.86 14.84 4.04
C GLY A 152 -5.75 14.67 2.99
N ILE A 153 -6.01 13.93 1.91
CA ILE A 153 -5.06 13.76 0.81
C ILE A 153 -4.93 15.07 0.05
N ALA A 154 -3.69 15.56 -0.13
CA ALA A 154 -3.42 16.86 -0.75
C ALA A 154 -3.46 16.84 -2.29
N ILE A 155 -3.89 15.71 -2.89
CA ILE A 155 -3.91 15.53 -4.35
C ILE A 155 -4.81 16.56 -5.04
N ASN A 156 -4.31 17.16 -6.12
CA ASN A 156 -5.04 18.19 -6.85
C ASN A 156 -6.00 17.55 -7.87
N GLN A 157 -7.30 17.65 -7.58
CA GLN A 157 -8.38 17.12 -8.42
C GLN A 157 -8.69 18.01 -9.63
N ASP A 158 -8.42 19.32 -9.53
CA ASP A 158 -8.72 20.30 -10.60
C ASP A 158 -7.78 20.12 -11.80
N LYS A 159 -6.65 19.43 -11.60
CA LYS A 159 -5.64 19.09 -12.61
C LYS A 159 -5.63 17.60 -12.97
N ALA A 160 -6.70 16.87 -12.59
CA ALA A 160 -6.81 15.46 -12.88
C ALA A 160 -6.80 15.17 -14.39
N TYR A 161 -6.11 14.10 -14.78
CA TYR A 161 -6.28 13.55 -16.12
C TYR A 161 -7.32 12.43 -16.10
N TRP A 162 -7.97 12.25 -17.23
CA TRP A 162 -9.03 11.27 -17.42
C TRP A 162 -8.71 10.46 -18.67
N THR A 163 -8.54 9.16 -18.53
CA THR A 163 -8.06 8.34 -19.65
C THR A 163 -9.03 8.24 -20.82
N TYR A 164 -10.31 8.64 -20.65
CA TYR A 164 -11.31 8.64 -21.72
C TYR A 164 -11.40 9.95 -22.53
N GLN A 165 -10.63 10.99 -22.16
CA GLN A 165 -10.62 12.25 -22.89
C GLN A 165 -9.90 12.10 -24.23
N ASP A 166 -10.43 12.73 -25.27
CA ASP A 166 -9.85 12.70 -26.63
C ASP A 166 -8.37 13.13 -26.63
N SER A 167 -8.02 14.15 -25.86
CA SER A 167 -6.63 14.62 -25.74
C SER A 167 -5.68 13.58 -25.13
N TYR A 168 -6.19 12.71 -24.25
CA TYR A 168 -5.42 11.61 -23.68
C TYR A 168 -5.28 10.47 -24.70
N ILE A 169 -6.40 10.08 -25.36
CA ILE A 169 -6.43 9.04 -26.38
C ILE A 169 -5.52 9.38 -27.55
N GLU A 170 -5.51 10.64 -27.99
CA GLU A 170 -4.64 11.10 -29.08
C GLU A 170 -3.16 10.91 -28.73
N ARG A 171 -2.74 11.23 -27.51
CA ARG A 171 -1.37 11.01 -27.07
C ARG A 171 -1.04 9.51 -26.86
N GLU A 172 -2.02 8.71 -26.49
CA GLU A 172 -1.89 7.24 -26.47
C GLU A 172 -1.64 6.70 -27.89
N TRP A 173 -2.31 7.26 -28.90
CA TRP A 173 -2.08 6.92 -30.31
C TRP A 173 -0.67 7.26 -30.80
N HIS A 174 0.00 8.28 -30.25
CA HIS A 174 1.41 8.56 -30.54
C HIS A 174 2.33 7.38 -30.17
N ILE A 175 2.04 6.69 -29.07
CA ILE A 175 2.81 5.49 -28.64
C ILE A 175 2.63 4.36 -29.66
N LEU A 176 1.40 4.13 -30.12
CA LEU A 176 1.11 3.13 -31.15
C LEU A 176 1.76 3.48 -32.48
N LYS A 177 1.79 4.77 -32.85
CA LYS A 177 2.51 5.23 -34.03
C LYS A 177 4.00 4.98 -33.92
N ALA A 178 4.61 5.27 -32.78
CA ALA A 178 6.01 4.97 -32.53
C ALA A 178 6.29 3.45 -32.59
N ALA A 179 5.36 2.62 -32.10
CA ALA A 179 5.45 1.17 -32.22
C ALA A 179 5.34 0.70 -33.67
N TRP A 180 4.40 1.28 -34.45
CA TRP A 180 4.21 0.97 -35.86
C TRP A 180 5.45 1.31 -36.70
N ASP A 181 5.99 2.50 -36.52
CA ASP A 181 7.16 2.97 -37.26
C ASP A 181 8.42 2.11 -36.96
N GLN A 182 8.51 1.56 -35.74
CA GLN A 182 9.56 0.63 -35.32
C GLN A 182 9.26 -0.84 -35.69
N LYS A 183 8.15 -1.14 -36.35
CA LYS A 183 7.68 -2.50 -36.70
C LYS A 183 7.51 -3.39 -35.45
N LEU A 184 7.08 -2.79 -34.36
CA LEU A 184 6.75 -3.47 -33.11
C LEU A 184 5.25 -3.73 -32.96
N LEU A 185 4.37 -3.01 -33.67
CA LEU A 185 2.95 -3.28 -33.73
C LEU A 185 2.67 -4.16 -34.95
N GLU A 186 2.08 -5.32 -34.72
CA GLU A 186 1.71 -6.24 -35.79
C GLU A 186 0.33 -6.85 -35.55
N GLU A 187 -0.39 -7.11 -36.64
CA GLU A 187 -1.52 -8.02 -36.66
C GLU A 187 -1.00 -9.45 -36.69
N GLY A 188 -1.52 -10.31 -35.85
CA GLY A 188 -1.16 -11.71 -35.83
C GLY A 188 -2.36 -12.60 -35.53
N HIS A 189 -2.27 -13.82 -36.05
CA HIS A 189 -3.09 -14.91 -35.55
C HIS A 189 -2.26 -15.68 -34.55
N TYR A 190 -2.65 -15.65 -33.27
CA TYR A 190 -1.95 -16.37 -32.20
C TYR A 190 -2.97 -17.00 -31.27
N VAL A 191 -2.57 -18.06 -30.59
CA VAL A 191 -3.37 -18.64 -29.52
C VAL A 191 -3.29 -17.74 -28.29
N VAL A 192 -4.42 -17.17 -27.90
CA VAL A 192 -4.56 -16.27 -26.76
C VAL A 192 -5.55 -16.85 -25.76
N ALA A 193 -5.40 -16.51 -24.50
CA ALA A 193 -6.41 -16.82 -23.49
C ALA A 193 -7.67 -15.99 -23.78
N TYR A 194 -8.81 -16.66 -23.90
CA TYR A 194 -10.10 -16.02 -24.18
C TYR A 194 -11.09 -16.29 -23.04
N CYS A 195 -11.84 -15.27 -22.66
CA CYS A 195 -12.88 -15.40 -21.66
C CYS A 195 -14.27 -15.46 -22.30
N PRO A 196 -14.98 -16.61 -22.22
CA PRO A 196 -16.31 -16.76 -22.81
C PRO A 196 -17.37 -15.84 -22.15
N GLY A 197 -17.22 -15.56 -20.85
CA GLY A 197 -18.15 -14.68 -20.14
C GLY A 197 -17.94 -13.20 -20.47
N CYS A 198 -16.70 -12.76 -20.65
CA CYS A 198 -16.38 -11.37 -21.04
C CYS A 198 -16.40 -11.17 -22.55
N GLN A 199 -16.40 -12.24 -23.35
CA GLN A 199 -16.33 -12.22 -24.81
C GLN A 199 -15.15 -11.38 -25.33
N THR A 200 -13.95 -11.62 -24.81
CA THR A 200 -12.73 -10.92 -25.22
C THR A 200 -11.46 -11.72 -24.90
N SER A 201 -10.41 -11.47 -25.65
CA SER A 201 -9.06 -11.98 -25.43
C SER A 201 -8.42 -11.31 -24.21
N LEU A 202 -7.53 -12.05 -23.53
CA LEU A 202 -6.76 -11.57 -22.38
C LEU A 202 -5.26 -11.65 -22.68
N SER A 203 -4.50 -10.71 -22.13
CA SER A 203 -3.05 -10.74 -22.19
C SER A 203 -2.47 -11.79 -21.22
N SER A 204 -1.23 -12.24 -21.46
CA SER A 204 -0.53 -13.17 -20.56
C SER A 204 -0.36 -12.59 -19.14
N ALA A 205 -0.23 -11.27 -19.00
CA ALA A 205 -0.21 -10.60 -17.71
C ALA A 205 -1.52 -10.77 -16.94
N GLU A 206 -2.68 -10.65 -17.61
CA GLU A 206 -4.01 -10.80 -17.00
C GLU A 206 -4.30 -12.24 -16.56
N VAL A 207 -3.81 -13.24 -17.30
CA VAL A 207 -3.93 -14.66 -16.92
C VAL A 207 -3.15 -14.98 -15.64
N GLY A 208 -2.00 -14.32 -15.43
CA GLY A 208 -1.12 -14.54 -14.28
C GLY A 208 -1.48 -13.77 -13.01
N TYR A 209 -2.63 -13.11 -12.91
CA TYR A 209 -3.05 -12.39 -11.70
C TYR A 209 -3.24 -13.33 -10.51
N GLU A 210 -2.92 -12.81 -9.33
CA GLU A 210 -3.14 -13.55 -8.07
C GLU A 210 -4.62 -13.90 -7.87
N GLY A 211 -4.90 -15.19 -7.66
CA GLY A 211 -6.25 -15.73 -7.50
C GLY A 211 -7.00 -16.02 -8.81
N SER A 212 -6.34 -15.88 -9.97
CA SER A 212 -6.89 -16.32 -11.27
C SER A 212 -6.86 -17.84 -11.41
N TYR A 213 -5.93 -18.54 -10.75
CA TYR A 213 -5.90 -19.99 -10.74
C TYR A 213 -6.81 -20.55 -9.65
N LYS A 214 -7.59 -21.56 -10.00
CA LYS A 214 -8.50 -22.27 -9.08
C LYS A 214 -8.34 -23.75 -9.25
N GLU A 215 -8.41 -24.50 -8.15
CA GLU A 215 -8.53 -25.97 -8.22
C GLU A 215 -9.87 -26.32 -8.89
N VAL A 216 -9.80 -27.08 -9.97
CA VAL A 216 -10.95 -27.56 -10.73
C VAL A 216 -10.84 -29.08 -10.91
N GLU A 217 -11.98 -29.71 -11.16
CA GLU A 217 -12.06 -31.12 -11.51
C GLU A 217 -12.47 -31.22 -12.99
N ASP A 218 -11.58 -31.75 -13.82
CA ASP A 218 -11.79 -31.88 -15.26
C ASP A 218 -11.59 -33.34 -15.71
N PRO A 219 -12.20 -33.76 -16.85
CA PRO A 219 -12.00 -35.10 -17.38
C PRO A 219 -10.58 -35.24 -17.96
N SER A 220 -9.96 -36.40 -17.72
CA SER A 220 -8.71 -36.81 -18.32
C SER A 220 -8.99 -38.07 -19.17
N LEU A 221 -8.77 -37.94 -20.47
CA LEU A 221 -9.17 -38.91 -21.47
C LEU A 221 -7.94 -39.61 -22.08
N TYR A 222 -7.90 -40.95 -22.02
CA TYR A 222 -7.10 -41.78 -22.90
C TYR A 222 -7.94 -42.25 -24.08
N PHE A 223 -7.43 -42.05 -25.29
CA PHE A 223 -8.10 -42.45 -26.53
C PHE A 223 -7.06 -42.91 -27.57
N LYS A 224 -7.49 -43.48 -28.68
CA LYS A 224 -6.56 -44.03 -29.67
C LYS A 224 -7.00 -43.67 -31.08
N PHE A 225 -6.01 -43.38 -31.93
CA PHE A 225 -6.19 -43.18 -33.36
C PHE A 225 -5.57 -44.30 -34.16
N ARG A 226 -6.34 -44.89 -35.08
CA ARG A 226 -5.85 -46.03 -35.88
C ARG A 226 -4.80 -45.55 -36.89
N VAL A 227 -3.71 -46.27 -37.02
CA VAL A 227 -2.69 -46.04 -38.03
C VAL A 227 -3.27 -46.35 -39.44
N THR A 228 -3.20 -45.37 -40.33
CA THR A 228 -3.76 -45.49 -41.70
C THR A 228 -3.17 -46.68 -42.43
N GLY A 229 -4.05 -47.50 -43.05
CA GLY A 229 -3.66 -48.71 -43.79
C GLY A 229 -3.41 -49.93 -42.91
N THR A 230 -3.59 -49.88 -41.58
CA THR A 230 -3.54 -50.98 -40.68
C THR A 230 -4.94 -51.36 -40.16
N GLN A 231 -5.12 -52.56 -39.63
CA GLN A 231 -6.41 -53.01 -39.06
C GLN A 231 -6.47 -52.81 -37.56
N ASN A 232 -5.35 -52.98 -36.85
CA ASN A 232 -5.31 -53.09 -35.38
C ASN A 232 -4.14 -52.35 -34.75
N GLU A 233 -3.41 -51.45 -35.46
CA GLU A 233 -2.39 -50.60 -34.90
C GLU A 233 -2.94 -49.22 -34.60
N TYR A 234 -2.63 -48.69 -33.42
CA TYR A 234 -3.15 -47.37 -32.94
C TYR A 234 -2.07 -46.55 -32.26
N PHE A 235 -2.12 -45.27 -32.45
CA PHE A 235 -1.43 -44.28 -31.56
C PHE A 235 -2.26 -44.11 -30.30
N LEU A 236 -1.70 -44.34 -29.10
CA LEU A 236 -2.35 -44.06 -27.82
C LEU A 236 -2.10 -42.63 -27.44
N VAL A 237 -3.17 -41.89 -27.21
CA VAL A 237 -3.15 -40.44 -26.96
C VAL A 237 -3.81 -40.12 -25.64
N TRP A 238 -3.40 -39.02 -25.02
CA TRP A 238 -4.00 -38.56 -23.77
C TRP A 238 -4.25 -37.04 -23.83
N THR A 239 -5.36 -36.58 -23.22
CA THR A 239 -5.71 -35.15 -23.09
C THR A 239 -6.50 -34.85 -21.83
N THR A 240 -6.37 -33.64 -21.29
CA THR A 240 -7.21 -33.09 -20.22
C THR A 240 -8.35 -32.21 -20.74
N MET A 241 -8.41 -32.03 -22.06
CA MET A 241 -9.40 -31.21 -22.76
C MET A 241 -10.04 -31.99 -23.89
N PRO A 242 -10.95 -32.93 -23.63
CA PRO A 242 -11.53 -33.80 -24.67
C PRO A 242 -12.16 -33.04 -25.82
N PHE A 243 -12.74 -31.85 -25.59
CA PHE A 243 -13.33 -31.01 -26.65
C PHE A 243 -12.33 -30.62 -27.74
N THR A 244 -11.02 -30.55 -27.45
CA THR A 244 -9.99 -30.19 -28.45
C THR A 244 -9.79 -31.30 -29.51
N VAL A 245 -10.26 -32.51 -29.24
CA VAL A 245 -10.26 -33.60 -30.27
C VAL A 245 -11.09 -33.20 -31.48
N ILE A 246 -12.13 -32.36 -31.32
CA ILE A 246 -12.96 -31.84 -32.44
C ILE A 246 -12.09 -31.05 -33.44
N THR A 247 -11.07 -30.35 -32.94
CA THR A 247 -10.19 -29.47 -33.71
C THR A 247 -8.77 -30.06 -33.90
N ASP A 248 -8.62 -31.38 -33.65
CA ASP A 248 -7.39 -32.13 -33.94
C ASP A 248 -7.02 -32.03 -35.42
N THR A 249 -5.74 -31.86 -35.71
CA THR A 249 -5.22 -31.85 -37.09
C THR A 249 -3.94 -32.63 -37.26
N LEU A 250 -3.20 -32.89 -36.22
CA LEU A 250 -1.90 -33.59 -36.21
C LEU A 250 -1.69 -34.44 -34.96
N LEU A 251 -0.81 -35.39 -35.03
CA LEU A 251 -0.14 -36.00 -33.86
C LEU A 251 1.34 -35.57 -33.82
N ALA A 252 1.85 -35.33 -32.62
CA ALA A 252 3.27 -35.02 -32.40
C ALA A 252 3.96 -36.10 -31.58
N VAL A 253 5.22 -36.35 -31.93
CA VAL A 253 6.13 -37.26 -31.22
C VAL A 253 7.51 -36.61 -31.03
N GLN A 254 8.24 -37.00 -29.99
CA GLN A 254 9.64 -36.59 -29.80
C GLN A 254 10.57 -37.36 -30.75
N PRO A 255 11.20 -36.72 -31.72
CA PRO A 255 11.97 -37.44 -32.78
C PRO A 255 13.07 -38.34 -32.27
N ASN A 256 13.74 -37.94 -31.18
CA ASN A 256 14.90 -38.63 -30.63
C ASN A 256 14.58 -39.64 -29.52
N ALA A 257 13.30 -39.78 -29.15
CA ALA A 257 12.86 -40.70 -28.11
C ALA A 257 12.54 -42.12 -28.66
N GLU A 258 12.66 -43.10 -27.78
CA GLU A 258 12.26 -44.48 -28.10
C GLU A 258 10.74 -44.64 -27.89
N TYR A 259 10.05 -45.08 -28.94
CA TYR A 259 8.63 -45.48 -28.94
C TYR A 259 8.57 -47.00 -29.07
N VAL A 260 7.51 -47.57 -28.60
CA VAL A 260 7.29 -49.03 -28.69
C VAL A 260 5.90 -49.37 -29.19
N LYS A 261 5.80 -50.47 -29.89
CA LYS A 261 4.56 -51.14 -30.18
C LYS A 261 4.25 -52.11 -29.03
N VAL A 262 3.11 -51.91 -28.38
CA VAL A 262 2.65 -52.70 -27.24
C VAL A 262 1.40 -53.49 -27.64
N GLN A 263 1.47 -54.78 -27.66
CA GLN A 263 0.36 -55.69 -27.88
C GLN A 263 -0.55 -55.67 -26.61
N VAL A 264 -1.82 -55.30 -26.80
CA VAL A 264 -2.85 -55.29 -25.76
C VAL A 264 -4.08 -56.01 -26.31
N GLY A 265 -4.29 -57.26 -25.94
CA GLY A 265 -5.28 -58.13 -26.58
C GLY A 265 -5.03 -58.28 -28.06
N ASP A 266 -6.05 -58.00 -28.92
CA ASP A 266 -5.91 -58.04 -30.37
C ASP A 266 -5.37 -56.76 -31.00
N GLU A 267 -5.08 -55.73 -30.22
CA GLU A 267 -4.62 -54.40 -30.67
C GLU A 267 -3.16 -54.18 -30.38
N VAL A 268 -2.50 -53.35 -31.19
CA VAL A 268 -1.13 -52.87 -30.98
C VAL A 268 -1.15 -51.39 -30.77
N TRP A 269 -0.65 -50.94 -29.61
CA TRP A 269 -0.64 -49.51 -29.26
C TRP A 269 0.77 -48.93 -29.35
N ILE A 270 0.91 -47.77 -29.95
CA ILE A 270 2.17 -47.04 -30.09
C ILE A 270 2.25 -45.94 -29.02
N MET A 271 3.28 -45.97 -28.19
CA MET A 271 3.53 -44.97 -27.13
C MET A 271 5.03 -44.90 -26.80
N VAL A 272 5.46 -43.87 -26.06
CA VAL A 272 6.86 -43.75 -25.63
C VAL A 272 7.24 -44.88 -24.65
N ARG A 273 8.42 -45.46 -24.83
CA ARG A 273 8.88 -46.65 -24.08
C ARG A 273 8.86 -46.45 -22.56
N GLN A 274 9.35 -45.32 -22.08
CA GLN A 274 9.50 -45.09 -20.63
C GLN A 274 8.18 -44.94 -19.88
N ARG A 275 7.09 -44.70 -20.57
CA ARG A 275 5.74 -44.57 -19.95
C ARG A 275 4.91 -45.83 -19.98
N VAL A 276 5.33 -46.87 -20.65
CA VAL A 276 4.50 -48.10 -20.84
C VAL A 276 3.99 -48.66 -19.50
N GLU A 277 4.88 -48.92 -18.55
CA GLU A 277 4.48 -49.54 -17.27
C GLU A 277 3.49 -48.62 -16.50
N ALA A 278 3.77 -47.31 -16.43
CA ALA A 278 2.91 -46.36 -15.73
C ALA A 278 1.53 -46.25 -16.41
N VAL A 279 1.48 -46.12 -17.74
CA VAL A 279 0.23 -46.02 -18.51
C VAL A 279 -0.55 -47.32 -18.41
N MET A 280 0.05 -48.52 -18.51
CA MET A 280 -0.64 -49.80 -18.36
C MET A 280 -1.21 -49.96 -16.95
N ALA A 281 -0.48 -49.54 -15.90
CA ALA A 281 -0.97 -49.52 -14.54
C ALA A 281 -2.15 -48.56 -14.35
N GLU A 282 -2.08 -47.35 -14.92
CA GLU A 282 -3.17 -46.36 -14.91
C GLU A 282 -4.42 -46.85 -15.64
N LEU A 283 -4.25 -47.64 -16.70
CA LEU A 283 -5.33 -48.22 -17.49
C LEU A 283 -5.86 -49.55 -16.87
N GLU A 284 -5.18 -50.07 -15.82
CA GLU A 284 -5.49 -51.32 -15.15
C GLU A 284 -5.31 -52.56 -16.06
N ILE A 285 -4.34 -52.48 -17.02
CA ILE A 285 -4.00 -53.52 -17.95
C ILE A 285 -2.76 -54.27 -17.45
N THR A 286 -2.93 -55.55 -17.17
CA THR A 286 -1.86 -56.41 -16.62
C THR A 286 -1.24 -57.34 -17.67
N ASN A 287 -1.96 -57.62 -18.75
CA ASN A 287 -1.48 -58.48 -19.84
C ASN A 287 -1.14 -57.68 -21.08
N TYR A 288 0.15 -57.38 -21.27
CA TYR A 288 0.64 -56.70 -22.45
C TYR A 288 2.07 -57.14 -22.80
N GLN A 289 2.48 -56.93 -24.06
CA GLN A 289 3.82 -57.33 -24.51
C GLN A 289 4.38 -56.23 -25.44
N ILE A 290 5.62 -55.83 -25.23
CA ILE A 290 6.34 -54.96 -26.17
C ILE A 290 6.83 -55.81 -27.32
N THR A 291 6.43 -55.51 -28.53
CA THR A 291 6.70 -56.27 -29.75
C THR A 291 7.77 -55.67 -30.64
N GLU A 292 7.87 -54.31 -30.65
CA GLU A 292 8.78 -53.56 -31.50
C GLU A 292 9.23 -52.29 -30.82
N THR A 293 10.47 -51.84 -31.09
CA THR A 293 10.99 -50.55 -30.64
C THR A 293 11.35 -49.69 -31.85
N LEU A 294 10.93 -48.41 -31.84
CA LEU A 294 11.10 -47.47 -32.93
C LEU A 294 11.65 -46.15 -32.37
N LEU A 295 12.40 -45.39 -33.17
CA LEU A 295 12.67 -43.96 -32.83
C LEU A 295 11.52 -43.11 -33.30
N GLY A 296 11.21 -42.02 -32.54
CA GLY A 296 10.13 -41.12 -32.89
C GLY A 296 10.20 -40.58 -34.31
N LYS A 297 11.41 -40.28 -34.83
CA LYS A 297 11.62 -39.90 -36.25
C LYS A 297 11.14 -40.91 -37.27
N ASN A 298 11.00 -42.19 -36.92
CA ASN A 298 10.48 -43.22 -37.81
C ASN A 298 8.95 -43.23 -37.86
N LEU A 299 8.30 -42.54 -36.97
CA LEU A 299 6.84 -42.36 -36.91
C LEU A 299 6.43 -41.13 -37.71
N GLU A 300 7.36 -40.22 -38.01
CA GLU A 300 7.02 -38.99 -38.79
C GLU A 300 6.49 -39.35 -40.19
N GLY A 301 5.43 -38.61 -40.58
CA GLY A 301 4.77 -38.85 -41.85
C GLY A 301 3.79 -40.02 -41.87
N MET A 302 3.69 -40.82 -40.79
CA MET A 302 2.65 -41.84 -40.72
C MET A 302 1.27 -41.17 -40.56
N GLY A 303 0.32 -41.59 -41.38
CA GLY A 303 -1.07 -41.12 -41.28
C GLY A 303 -1.86 -41.85 -40.18
N TYR A 304 -2.91 -41.20 -39.70
CA TYR A 304 -3.90 -41.81 -38.83
C TYR A 304 -5.34 -41.52 -39.28
N ASP A 305 -6.24 -42.47 -39.00
CA ASP A 305 -7.64 -42.33 -39.33
C ASP A 305 -8.32 -41.50 -38.22
N TYR A 306 -8.72 -40.24 -38.50
CA TYR A 306 -9.42 -39.41 -37.55
C TYR A 306 -10.87 -39.90 -37.36
N PRO A 307 -11.25 -40.31 -36.13
CA PRO A 307 -12.48 -41.09 -35.89
C PRO A 307 -13.78 -40.28 -36.00
N LEU A 308 -13.74 -38.92 -35.85
CA LEU A 308 -14.97 -38.09 -35.91
C LEU A 308 -15.22 -37.45 -37.31
N LYS A 309 -14.52 -37.88 -38.32
CA LYS A 309 -14.56 -37.34 -39.69
C LYS A 309 -15.95 -37.35 -40.33
N ASP A 310 -16.75 -38.37 -40.03
CA ASP A 310 -18.10 -38.55 -40.53
C ASP A 310 -19.11 -37.54 -39.94
N ILE A 311 -18.86 -37.05 -38.71
CA ILE A 311 -19.76 -36.13 -38.02
C ILE A 311 -19.21 -34.69 -38.03
N ILE A 312 -17.94 -34.46 -38.45
CA ILE A 312 -17.32 -33.16 -38.64
C ILE A 312 -16.82 -33.05 -40.10
N PRO A 313 -17.68 -32.73 -41.07
CA PRO A 313 -17.33 -32.71 -42.52
C PRO A 313 -16.12 -31.79 -42.82
N LYS A 314 -15.92 -30.73 -42.06
CA LYS A 314 -14.79 -29.80 -42.21
C LYS A 314 -13.42 -30.50 -42.07
N GLN A 315 -13.31 -31.56 -41.28
CA GLN A 315 -12.09 -32.35 -41.11
C GLN A 315 -11.69 -33.08 -42.44
N ALA A 316 -12.68 -33.57 -43.20
CA ALA A 316 -12.43 -34.14 -44.53
C ALA A 316 -11.99 -33.09 -45.57
N GLU A 317 -12.54 -31.86 -45.46
CA GLU A 317 -12.08 -30.74 -46.30
C GLU A 317 -10.64 -30.34 -45.97
N LEU A 318 -10.25 -30.30 -44.71
CA LEU A 318 -8.87 -29.99 -44.27
C LEU A 318 -7.85 -31.00 -44.80
N GLU A 319 -8.17 -32.28 -44.79
CA GLU A 319 -7.31 -33.33 -45.42
C GLU A 319 -7.12 -33.08 -46.93
N THR A 320 -8.15 -32.56 -47.61
CA THR A 320 -8.03 -32.21 -49.05
C THR A 320 -7.21 -30.96 -49.27
N GLN A 321 -7.22 -30.03 -48.34
CA GLN A 321 -6.47 -28.78 -48.40
C GLN A 321 -4.98 -28.95 -48.16
N HIS A 322 -4.57 -29.88 -47.27
CA HIS A 322 -3.15 -30.06 -46.95
C HIS A 322 -2.81 -31.54 -46.66
N PRO A 323 -1.75 -32.08 -47.33
CA PRO A 323 -1.45 -33.52 -47.31
C PRO A 323 -0.93 -34.01 -45.93
N LEU A 324 -0.49 -33.13 -45.03
CA LEU A 324 -0.02 -33.53 -43.67
C LEU A 324 -1.13 -33.51 -42.64
N VAL A 325 -2.33 -33.06 -42.96
CA VAL A 325 -3.44 -33.16 -41.98
C VAL A 325 -3.70 -34.62 -41.64
N HIS A 326 -3.89 -34.92 -40.34
CA HIS A 326 -4.01 -36.24 -39.76
C HIS A 326 -2.74 -37.13 -40.01
N HIS A 327 -1.56 -36.49 -39.88
CA HIS A 327 -0.27 -37.21 -39.92
C HIS A 327 0.54 -36.91 -38.67
N VAL A 328 1.50 -37.77 -38.38
CA VAL A 328 2.44 -37.63 -37.28
C VAL A 328 3.58 -36.69 -37.69
N VAL A 329 3.92 -35.74 -36.81
CA VAL A 329 5.04 -34.81 -36.96
C VAL A 329 6.02 -34.92 -35.78
N GLY A 330 7.30 -34.66 -36.05
CA GLY A 330 8.33 -34.59 -35.03
C GLY A 330 8.36 -33.19 -34.39
N GLU A 331 8.33 -33.11 -33.06
CA GLU A 331 8.38 -31.87 -32.29
C GLU A 331 9.15 -32.02 -30.99
N ASP A 332 10.07 -31.08 -30.73
CA ASP A 332 10.96 -31.10 -29.56
C ASP A 332 10.22 -30.79 -28.24
N PHE A 333 9.05 -30.15 -28.28
CA PHE A 333 8.27 -29.85 -27.07
C PHE A 333 7.54 -31.08 -26.50
N VAL A 334 7.49 -32.22 -27.21
CA VAL A 334 6.81 -33.41 -26.71
C VAL A 334 7.60 -34.00 -25.54
N GLU A 335 6.99 -33.94 -24.36
CA GLU A 335 7.54 -34.53 -23.14
C GLU A 335 7.40 -36.05 -23.16
N VAL A 336 8.47 -36.74 -22.80
CA VAL A 336 8.55 -38.23 -22.85
C VAL A 336 8.33 -38.89 -21.50
N ASP A 337 8.29 -38.10 -20.42
CA ASP A 337 8.05 -38.57 -19.05
C ASP A 337 6.61 -38.31 -18.57
N THR A 338 5.77 -37.73 -19.40
CA THR A 338 4.34 -37.45 -19.13
C THR A 338 3.44 -38.19 -20.13
N ALA A 339 2.21 -38.46 -19.72
CA ALA A 339 1.15 -39.07 -20.56
C ALA A 339 1.61 -40.29 -21.36
N THR A 340 1.40 -40.29 -22.68
CA THR A 340 1.75 -41.39 -23.60
C THR A 340 2.96 -41.11 -24.48
N GLY A 341 3.50 -39.87 -24.45
CA GLY A 341 4.52 -39.40 -25.38
C GLY A 341 4.03 -39.23 -26.81
N VAL A 342 2.73 -39.41 -27.08
CA VAL A 342 2.05 -39.04 -28.32
C VAL A 342 1.02 -37.98 -27.99
N VAL A 343 1.19 -36.79 -28.56
CA VAL A 343 0.36 -35.61 -28.28
C VAL A 343 -0.52 -35.32 -29.49
N HIS A 344 -1.83 -35.19 -29.29
CA HIS A 344 -2.70 -34.68 -30.34
C HIS A 344 -2.55 -33.14 -30.40
N LEU A 345 -2.49 -32.60 -31.58
CA LEU A 345 -2.34 -31.19 -31.79
C LEU A 345 -3.64 -30.57 -32.29
N SER A 346 -4.10 -29.59 -31.53
CA SER A 346 -5.23 -28.73 -31.90
C SER A 346 -4.73 -27.29 -32.10
N PRO A 347 -4.27 -26.91 -33.30
CA PRO A 347 -3.65 -25.62 -33.59
C PRO A 347 -4.55 -24.42 -33.29
N GLY A 348 -5.85 -24.65 -33.24
CA GLY A 348 -6.84 -23.64 -32.83
C GLY A 348 -6.86 -23.36 -31.32
N ASN A 349 -6.25 -24.24 -30.47
CA ASN A 349 -6.38 -24.21 -29.03
C ASN A 349 -5.04 -24.29 -28.27
N GLY A 350 -3.98 -24.87 -28.85
CA GLY A 350 -2.65 -24.98 -28.22
C GLY A 350 -1.61 -24.02 -28.85
N GLU A 351 -0.80 -23.34 -28.03
CA GLU A 351 0.22 -22.41 -28.53
C GLU A 351 1.32 -23.18 -29.30
N ASP A 352 1.84 -24.26 -28.74
CA ASP A 352 2.85 -25.09 -29.38
C ASP A 352 2.28 -25.80 -30.63
N ASP A 353 1.04 -26.27 -30.56
CA ASP A 353 0.27 -26.87 -31.66
C ASP A 353 0.13 -25.90 -32.81
N PHE A 354 -0.21 -24.64 -32.50
CA PHE A 354 -0.34 -23.56 -33.48
C PHE A 354 0.97 -23.35 -34.26
N TRP A 355 2.11 -23.26 -33.52
CA TRP A 355 3.42 -23.07 -34.15
C TRP A 355 3.87 -24.27 -34.95
N ALA A 356 3.56 -25.50 -34.50
CA ALA A 356 3.84 -26.74 -35.24
C ALA A 356 3.10 -26.79 -36.59
N ALA A 357 1.82 -26.38 -36.58
CA ALA A 357 1.00 -26.26 -37.81
C ALA A 357 1.50 -25.11 -38.72
N LYS A 358 1.79 -23.93 -38.12
CA LYS A 358 2.25 -22.74 -38.85
C LYS A 358 3.57 -22.95 -39.59
N ARG A 359 4.54 -23.67 -38.96
CA ARG A 359 5.80 -24.02 -39.63
C ARG A 359 5.64 -24.90 -40.84
N ARG A 360 4.51 -25.57 -40.99
CA ARG A 360 4.19 -26.51 -42.05
C ARG A 360 3.07 -26.02 -42.97
N ASP A 361 2.64 -24.75 -42.83
CA ASP A 361 1.53 -24.13 -43.59
C ASP A 361 0.19 -24.89 -43.52
N ILE A 362 -0.03 -25.66 -42.42
CA ILE A 362 -1.27 -26.38 -42.17
C ILE A 362 -2.38 -25.40 -41.77
N PRO A 363 -3.59 -25.54 -42.32
CA PRO A 363 -4.71 -24.70 -41.96
C PRO A 363 -5.08 -24.76 -40.48
N ILE A 364 -5.33 -23.60 -39.86
CA ILE A 364 -5.76 -23.50 -38.46
C ILE A 364 -7.28 -23.58 -38.37
N PHE A 365 -7.80 -24.59 -37.74
CA PHE A 365 -9.24 -24.82 -37.57
C PHE A 365 -9.75 -24.26 -36.23
N VAL A 366 -10.63 -23.26 -36.28
CA VAL A 366 -11.15 -22.52 -35.11
C VAL A 366 -12.66 -22.38 -35.22
N PRO A 367 -13.44 -23.44 -34.97
CA PRO A 367 -14.90 -23.44 -35.18
C PRO A 367 -15.66 -22.92 -33.96
N TYR A 368 -15.35 -21.72 -33.44
CA TYR A 368 -16.00 -21.14 -32.28
C TYR A 368 -16.59 -19.77 -32.57
N ASP A 369 -17.75 -19.47 -31.97
CA ASP A 369 -18.29 -18.13 -31.88
C ASP A 369 -17.72 -17.35 -30.65
N ASP A 370 -18.19 -16.11 -30.41
CA ASP A 370 -17.73 -15.27 -29.31
C ASP A 370 -18.14 -15.80 -27.91
N GLU A 371 -19.12 -16.71 -27.81
CA GLU A 371 -19.49 -17.40 -26.58
C GLU A 371 -18.70 -18.70 -26.38
N VAL A 372 -17.76 -18.99 -27.30
CA VAL A 372 -16.98 -20.25 -27.35
C VAL A 372 -17.90 -21.46 -27.55
N LYS A 373 -19.00 -21.27 -28.26
CA LYS A 373 -19.85 -22.36 -28.76
C LYS A 373 -19.38 -22.77 -30.16
N PHE A 374 -19.47 -24.04 -30.43
CA PHE A 374 -19.10 -24.57 -31.75
C PHE A 374 -19.99 -24.01 -32.84
N THR A 375 -19.36 -23.56 -33.93
CA THR A 375 -20.06 -23.14 -35.16
C THR A 375 -20.50 -24.36 -36.02
N THR A 376 -21.20 -24.11 -37.13
CA THR A 376 -21.61 -25.17 -38.06
C THR A 376 -20.47 -26.02 -38.61
N ASP A 377 -19.23 -25.50 -38.65
CA ASP A 377 -18.04 -26.22 -39.09
C ASP A 377 -17.68 -27.40 -38.18
N ALA A 378 -18.14 -27.39 -36.94
CA ALA A 378 -17.96 -28.50 -35.97
C ALA A 378 -19.05 -29.61 -36.11
N GLY A 379 -19.89 -29.55 -37.11
CA GLY A 379 -20.90 -30.58 -37.46
C GLY A 379 -21.82 -30.89 -36.27
N LEU A 380 -21.81 -32.12 -35.78
CA LEU A 380 -22.68 -32.59 -34.69
C LEU A 380 -22.63 -31.72 -33.42
N PHE A 381 -21.50 -31.06 -33.16
CA PHE A 381 -21.28 -30.26 -31.94
C PHE A 381 -21.76 -28.82 -32.04
N THR A 382 -22.36 -28.42 -33.18
CA THR A 382 -22.88 -27.07 -33.44
C THR A 382 -23.73 -26.54 -32.27
N GLY A 383 -23.42 -25.33 -31.78
CA GLY A 383 -24.17 -24.65 -30.70
C GLY A 383 -23.81 -25.11 -29.26
N VAL A 384 -23.03 -26.18 -29.12
CA VAL A 384 -22.55 -26.65 -27.79
C VAL A 384 -21.39 -25.76 -27.32
N PHE A 385 -21.40 -25.38 -26.05
CA PHE A 385 -20.25 -24.70 -25.43
C PHE A 385 -19.06 -25.66 -25.38
N ALA A 386 -17.85 -25.20 -25.71
CA ALA A 386 -16.67 -26.06 -25.89
C ALA A 386 -16.43 -27.02 -24.72
N ARG A 387 -16.45 -26.53 -23.48
CA ARG A 387 -16.21 -27.38 -22.29
C ARG A 387 -17.37 -28.33 -21.95
N ASP A 388 -18.58 -28.05 -22.44
CA ASP A 388 -19.72 -28.97 -22.28
C ASP A 388 -19.66 -30.11 -23.30
N ALA A 389 -18.86 -29.95 -24.35
CA ALA A 389 -18.64 -30.98 -25.36
C ALA A 389 -17.71 -32.13 -24.89
N ASP A 390 -16.97 -31.96 -23.78
CA ASP A 390 -16.00 -32.96 -23.28
C ASP A 390 -16.59 -34.39 -23.21
N MET A 391 -17.74 -34.53 -22.57
CA MET A 391 -18.36 -35.86 -22.42
C MET A 391 -19.09 -36.32 -23.69
N LEU A 392 -19.55 -35.41 -24.56
CA LEU A 392 -20.10 -35.78 -25.88
C LEU A 392 -18.99 -36.34 -26.76
N VAL A 393 -17.78 -35.77 -26.75
CA VAL A 393 -16.61 -36.29 -27.48
C VAL A 393 -16.24 -37.70 -26.95
N VAL A 394 -16.24 -37.88 -25.64
CA VAL A 394 -15.98 -39.20 -25.02
C VAL A 394 -16.98 -40.25 -25.51
N GLU A 395 -18.27 -39.90 -25.63
CA GLU A 395 -19.31 -40.82 -26.10
C GLU A 395 -19.12 -41.17 -27.59
N GLU A 396 -18.82 -40.14 -28.43
CA GLU A 396 -18.60 -40.35 -29.85
C GLU A 396 -17.34 -41.16 -30.18
N LEU A 397 -16.25 -40.98 -29.38
CA LEU A 397 -15.05 -41.84 -29.45
C LEU A 397 -15.37 -43.29 -29.03
N ARG A 398 -16.23 -43.52 -28.05
CA ARG A 398 -16.65 -44.82 -27.61
C ARG A 398 -17.46 -45.53 -28.71
N ASN A 399 -18.41 -44.83 -29.35
CA ASN A 399 -19.21 -45.36 -30.47
C ASN A 399 -18.37 -45.82 -31.67
N ARG A 400 -17.11 -45.24 -31.80
CA ARG A 400 -16.18 -45.50 -32.93
C ARG A 400 -14.98 -46.34 -32.54
N ASN A 401 -15.01 -47.00 -31.37
CA ASN A 401 -13.93 -47.87 -30.83
C ASN A 401 -12.57 -47.13 -30.67
N SER A 402 -12.61 -45.82 -30.51
CA SER A 402 -11.40 -44.99 -30.26
C SER A 402 -11.25 -44.57 -28.80
N PHE A 403 -12.21 -44.83 -27.93
CA PHE A 403 -12.17 -44.63 -26.49
C PHE A 403 -11.34 -45.68 -25.79
N VAL A 404 -10.54 -45.27 -24.77
CA VAL A 404 -9.79 -46.18 -23.89
C VAL A 404 -10.24 -46.03 -22.43
N LYS A 405 -10.00 -44.88 -21.82
CA LYS A 405 -10.40 -44.65 -20.44
C LYS A 405 -10.60 -43.13 -20.16
N VAL A 406 -11.55 -42.82 -19.30
CA VAL A 406 -11.73 -41.42 -18.80
C VAL A 406 -11.67 -41.46 -17.26
N LYS A 407 -10.93 -40.51 -16.67
CA LYS A 407 -10.84 -40.28 -15.23
C LYS A 407 -11.10 -38.81 -14.95
N LYS A 408 -11.44 -38.46 -13.73
CA LYS A 408 -11.46 -37.10 -13.26
C LYS A 408 -10.15 -36.75 -12.57
N ILE A 409 -9.58 -35.63 -12.89
CA ILE A 409 -8.36 -35.13 -12.26
C ILE A 409 -8.63 -33.76 -11.63
N LYS A 410 -8.00 -33.53 -10.48
CA LYS A 410 -7.97 -32.21 -9.83
C LYS A 410 -6.68 -31.53 -10.18
N HIS A 411 -6.80 -30.30 -10.67
CA HIS A 411 -5.64 -29.50 -11.04
C HIS A 411 -5.95 -27.99 -10.95
N GLU A 412 -4.90 -27.18 -10.86
CA GLU A 412 -5.01 -25.73 -10.95
C GLU A 412 -5.30 -25.31 -12.40
N TYR A 413 -6.35 -24.51 -12.59
CA TYR A 413 -6.78 -24.04 -13.90
C TYR A 413 -7.01 -22.54 -13.90
N PRO A 414 -6.53 -21.79 -14.92
CA PRO A 414 -6.71 -20.35 -15.00
C PRO A 414 -8.16 -19.97 -15.29
N THR A 415 -8.62 -18.99 -14.51
CA THR A 415 -9.94 -18.38 -14.66
C THR A 415 -9.78 -16.90 -14.95
N CYS A 416 -10.76 -16.29 -15.57
CA CYS A 416 -10.77 -14.86 -15.81
C CYS A 416 -10.67 -14.10 -14.47
N TRP A 417 -9.72 -13.22 -14.35
CA TRP A 417 -9.50 -12.40 -13.16
C TRP A 417 -10.71 -11.50 -12.79
N ARG A 418 -11.59 -11.25 -13.76
CA ARG A 418 -12.79 -10.39 -13.59
C ARG A 418 -14.08 -11.18 -13.42
N SER A 419 -14.43 -12.02 -14.41
CA SER A 419 -15.71 -12.75 -14.44
C SER A 419 -15.63 -14.12 -13.79
N HIS A 420 -14.42 -14.60 -13.50
CA HIS A 420 -14.12 -15.90 -12.89
C HIS A 420 -14.55 -17.12 -13.73
N HIS A 421 -14.89 -16.95 -15.02
CA HIS A 421 -15.09 -18.05 -15.95
C HIS A 421 -13.77 -18.77 -16.25
N LYS A 422 -13.81 -20.08 -16.49
CA LYS A 422 -12.68 -20.84 -17.01
C LYS A 422 -12.26 -20.25 -18.35
N LEU A 423 -10.96 -20.01 -18.54
CA LEU A 423 -10.42 -19.52 -19.79
C LEU A 423 -10.35 -20.63 -20.83
N VAL A 424 -10.47 -20.28 -22.11
CA VAL A 424 -10.26 -21.19 -23.24
C VAL A 424 -9.19 -20.55 -24.13
N TRP A 425 -8.18 -21.31 -24.53
CA TRP A 425 -7.18 -20.85 -25.50
C TRP A 425 -7.74 -20.95 -26.90
N LEU A 426 -7.68 -19.83 -27.65
CA LEU A 426 -8.21 -19.77 -29.02
C LEU A 426 -7.21 -19.03 -29.91
N ALA A 427 -6.96 -19.56 -31.10
CA ALA A 427 -6.25 -18.82 -32.15
C ALA A 427 -7.17 -17.72 -32.69
N ARG A 428 -6.83 -16.46 -32.42
CA ARG A 428 -7.60 -15.29 -32.85
C ARG A 428 -6.74 -14.29 -33.60
N LYS A 429 -7.40 -13.51 -34.45
CA LYS A 429 -6.79 -12.37 -35.12
C LYS A 429 -6.77 -11.22 -34.11
N GLU A 430 -5.60 -10.80 -33.67
CA GLU A 430 -5.40 -9.75 -32.68
C GLU A 430 -4.23 -8.84 -33.08
N TYR A 431 -4.09 -7.71 -32.39
CA TYR A 431 -2.95 -6.81 -32.50
C TYR A 431 -2.01 -6.96 -31.32
N PHE A 432 -0.73 -7.10 -31.63
CA PHE A 432 0.33 -7.36 -30.64
C PHE A 432 1.42 -6.30 -30.68
N LEU A 433 1.84 -5.86 -29.49
CA LEU A 433 3.14 -5.19 -29.34
C LEU A 433 4.23 -6.26 -29.16
N ARG A 434 5.21 -6.25 -30.02
CA ARG A 434 6.36 -7.18 -30.02
C ARG A 434 7.39 -6.78 -28.97
N THR A 435 6.99 -6.86 -27.70
CA THR A 435 7.82 -6.57 -26.54
C THR A 435 9.04 -7.48 -26.42
N ASP A 436 8.93 -8.69 -26.96
CA ASP A 436 10.04 -9.64 -27.11
C ASP A 436 11.23 -9.06 -27.87
N LYS A 437 11.00 -8.26 -28.93
CA LYS A 437 12.06 -7.63 -29.74
C LYS A 437 12.82 -6.51 -28.99
N ILE A 438 12.24 -5.93 -27.96
CA ILE A 438 12.83 -4.83 -27.20
C ILE A 438 13.19 -5.20 -25.75
N ASN A 439 13.01 -6.48 -25.37
CA ASN A 439 13.12 -6.94 -23.99
C ASN A 439 14.46 -6.57 -23.33
N ALA A 440 15.58 -6.67 -24.06
CA ALA A 440 16.88 -6.24 -23.54
C ALA A 440 16.94 -4.74 -23.16
N LYS A 441 16.23 -3.87 -23.91
CA LYS A 441 16.15 -2.44 -23.59
C LYS A 441 15.28 -2.22 -22.35
N VAL A 442 14.17 -2.95 -22.22
CA VAL A 442 13.23 -2.88 -21.09
C VAL A 442 13.93 -3.30 -19.79
N LEU A 443 14.63 -4.44 -19.80
CA LEU A 443 15.41 -4.89 -18.64
C LEU A 443 16.47 -3.88 -18.22
N LYS A 444 17.23 -3.34 -19.18
CA LYS A 444 18.24 -2.31 -18.90
C LYS A 444 17.65 -1.01 -18.35
N ALA A 445 16.41 -0.66 -18.69
CA ALA A 445 15.70 0.47 -18.11
C ALA A 445 15.26 0.16 -16.67
N ALA A 446 14.68 -1.03 -16.44
CA ALA A 446 14.20 -1.47 -15.13
C ALA A 446 15.32 -1.59 -14.08
N GLU A 447 16.50 -2.09 -14.48
CA GLU A 447 17.65 -2.25 -13.58
C GLU A 447 18.16 -0.93 -12.97
N LYS A 448 17.87 0.21 -13.58
CA LYS A 448 18.28 1.54 -13.11
C LYS A 448 17.32 2.17 -12.12
N VAL A 449 16.17 1.54 -11.89
CA VAL A 449 15.13 2.05 -10.99
C VAL A 449 15.41 1.62 -9.55
N GLU A 450 15.17 2.50 -8.58
CA GLU A 450 15.19 2.19 -7.16
C GLU A 450 13.88 1.50 -6.76
N TYR A 451 13.93 0.29 -6.18
CA TYR A 451 12.75 -0.47 -5.75
C TYR A 451 12.60 -0.58 -4.23
N PHE A 452 13.51 -0.02 -3.45
CA PHE A 452 13.57 -0.03 -1.97
C PHE A 452 13.75 -1.42 -1.33
N TYR A 453 13.19 -2.49 -1.93
CA TYR A 453 13.23 -3.86 -1.42
C TYR A 453 13.60 -4.84 -2.54
N GLU A 454 14.43 -5.83 -2.21
CA GLU A 454 14.95 -6.79 -3.20
C GLU A 454 13.89 -7.81 -3.68
N GLU A 455 12.96 -8.23 -2.82
CA GLU A 455 11.94 -9.23 -3.19
C GLU A 455 11.03 -8.76 -4.33
N PRO A 456 10.34 -7.59 -4.24
CA PRO A 456 9.50 -7.11 -5.33
C PRO A 456 10.30 -6.73 -6.58
N LYS A 457 11.54 -6.27 -6.43
CA LYS A 457 12.45 -6.03 -7.54
C LYS A 457 12.70 -7.33 -8.31
N ASN A 458 13.09 -8.41 -7.62
CA ASN A 458 13.37 -9.70 -8.24
C ASN A 458 12.14 -10.29 -8.91
N ARG A 459 10.96 -10.17 -8.29
CA ARG A 459 9.65 -10.56 -8.85
C ARG A 459 9.37 -9.80 -10.15
N PHE A 460 9.57 -8.48 -10.16
CA PHE A 460 9.31 -7.64 -11.33
C PHE A 460 10.30 -7.95 -12.47
N LEU A 461 11.61 -8.00 -12.18
CA LEU A 461 12.63 -8.34 -13.17
C LEU A 461 12.45 -9.77 -13.71
N GLY A 462 12.02 -10.71 -12.86
CA GLY A 462 11.70 -12.09 -13.28
C GLY A 462 10.57 -12.11 -14.32
N PHE A 463 9.48 -11.38 -14.06
CA PHE A 463 8.39 -11.25 -15.01
C PHE A 463 8.82 -10.59 -16.34
N LEU A 464 9.60 -9.51 -16.27
CA LEU A 464 10.12 -8.84 -17.48
C LEU A 464 11.01 -9.77 -18.34
N LYS A 465 11.74 -10.71 -17.73
CA LYS A 465 12.58 -11.67 -18.47
C LYS A 465 11.78 -12.63 -19.36
N GLU A 466 10.51 -12.89 -19.05
CA GLU A 466 9.64 -13.71 -19.89
C GLU A 466 9.49 -13.14 -21.30
N GLY A 467 9.43 -11.82 -21.43
CA GLY A 467 9.53 -11.08 -22.71
C GLY A 467 8.50 -11.49 -23.76
N LYS A 468 7.27 -11.88 -23.36
CA LYS A 468 6.23 -12.33 -24.28
C LYS A 468 5.62 -11.15 -25.04
N PRO A 469 5.18 -11.32 -26.31
CA PRO A 469 4.39 -10.34 -27.03
C PRO A 469 3.13 -9.96 -26.24
N TRP A 470 2.78 -8.66 -26.27
CA TRP A 470 1.61 -8.16 -25.54
C TRP A 470 0.41 -7.99 -26.48
N CYS A 471 -0.64 -8.76 -26.29
CA CYS A 471 -1.92 -8.59 -26.95
C CYS A 471 -2.61 -7.32 -26.44
N ILE A 472 -2.72 -6.29 -27.27
CA ILE A 472 -3.27 -4.98 -26.91
C ILE A 472 -4.69 -4.73 -27.40
N SER A 473 -5.22 -5.54 -28.30
CA SER A 473 -6.59 -5.42 -28.81
C SER A 473 -7.61 -6.14 -27.94
N ARG A 474 -8.82 -5.57 -27.86
CA ARG A 474 -9.98 -6.15 -27.14
C ARG A 474 -11.25 -5.98 -27.96
N GLU A 475 -12.04 -7.04 -28.03
CA GLU A 475 -13.34 -7.00 -28.70
C GLU A 475 -14.43 -6.44 -27.79
N ARG A 476 -14.23 -5.20 -27.29
CA ARG A 476 -15.15 -4.54 -26.35
C ARG A 476 -15.71 -3.24 -26.94
N ILE A 477 -16.58 -2.54 -26.17
CA ILE A 477 -17.30 -1.33 -26.59
C ILE A 477 -16.64 -0.07 -26.03
N TRP A 478 -16.48 0.00 -24.70
CA TRP A 478 -16.03 1.17 -23.96
C TRP A 478 -14.53 1.09 -23.70
N GLY A 479 -13.73 1.73 -24.54
CA GLY A 479 -12.27 1.77 -24.45
C GLY A 479 -11.69 2.73 -25.48
N ALA A 480 -10.42 3.08 -25.35
CA ALA A 480 -9.69 3.83 -26.35
C ALA A 480 -9.65 3.02 -27.66
N PRO A 481 -10.09 3.54 -28.80
CA PRO A 481 -10.16 2.76 -30.02
C PRO A 481 -8.78 2.51 -30.62
N LEU A 482 -8.54 1.33 -31.15
CA LEU A 482 -7.36 1.03 -31.96
C LEU A 482 -7.36 1.90 -33.22
N PRO A 483 -6.35 2.76 -33.46
CA PRO A 483 -6.36 3.72 -34.58
C PRO A 483 -5.86 3.12 -35.90
N MET A 484 -6.36 1.95 -36.24
CA MET A 484 -5.96 1.22 -37.45
C MET A 484 -7.10 1.15 -38.45
N TRP A 485 -6.85 1.64 -39.65
CA TRP A 485 -7.77 1.54 -40.81
C TRP A 485 -7.23 0.56 -41.84
N THR A 486 -8.07 -0.34 -42.32
CA THR A 486 -7.74 -1.38 -43.29
C THR A 486 -8.56 -1.16 -44.54
N CYS A 487 -7.90 -1.20 -45.70
CA CYS A 487 -8.56 -1.07 -47.00
C CYS A 487 -9.36 -2.33 -47.37
N GLU A 488 -10.66 -2.16 -47.69
CA GLU A 488 -11.55 -3.26 -48.08
C GLU A 488 -11.12 -3.92 -49.39
N LYS A 489 -10.37 -3.22 -50.26
CA LYS A 489 -9.99 -3.71 -51.60
C LYS A 489 -8.61 -4.38 -51.64
N CYS A 490 -7.59 -3.80 -50.98
CA CYS A 490 -6.19 -4.26 -51.05
C CYS A 490 -5.56 -4.62 -49.72
N ASN A 491 -6.32 -4.62 -48.63
CA ASN A 491 -5.87 -4.91 -47.28
C ASN A 491 -4.72 -4.01 -46.79
N HIS A 492 -4.48 -2.87 -47.46
CA HIS A 492 -3.50 -1.90 -46.95
C HIS A 492 -3.94 -1.34 -45.63
N LYS A 493 -3.01 -1.26 -44.69
CA LYS A 493 -3.24 -0.72 -43.34
C LYS A 493 -2.62 0.65 -43.16
N HIS A 494 -3.35 1.54 -42.53
CA HIS A 494 -2.93 2.88 -42.17
C HIS A 494 -3.22 3.14 -40.68
N LEU A 495 -2.21 3.53 -39.94
CA LEU A 495 -2.35 3.89 -38.54
C LEU A 495 -2.40 5.41 -38.39
N ILE A 496 -3.49 5.90 -37.84
CA ILE A 496 -3.72 7.33 -37.54
C ILE A 496 -3.13 7.67 -36.18
N ALA A 497 -2.33 8.77 -36.12
CA ALA A 497 -1.69 9.18 -34.89
C ALA A 497 -2.39 10.36 -34.17
N SER A 498 -3.27 11.09 -34.85
CA SER A 498 -3.93 12.28 -34.28
C SER A 498 -5.32 12.53 -34.83
N LYS A 499 -6.14 13.26 -34.06
CA LYS A 499 -7.46 13.74 -34.51
C LYS A 499 -7.35 14.63 -35.74
N LYS A 500 -6.28 15.42 -35.81
CA LYS A 500 -5.99 16.25 -36.99
C LYS A 500 -5.75 15.39 -38.24
N GLU A 501 -4.86 14.42 -38.16
CA GLU A 501 -4.56 13.48 -39.27
C GLU A 501 -5.81 12.72 -39.71
N LEU A 502 -6.65 12.26 -38.75
CA LEU A 502 -7.92 11.62 -39.01
C LEU A 502 -8.86 12.52 -39.82
N THR A 503 -8.98 13.80 -39.42
CA THR A 503 -9.84 14.77 -40.10
C THR A 503 -9.35 15.09 -41.53
N GLU A 504 -8.04 15.21 -41.72
CA GLU A 504 -7.41 15.47 -43.01
C GLU A 504 -7.51 14.28 -43.97
N SER A 505 -7.52 13.05 -43.45
CA SER A 505 -7.57 11.81 -44.26
C SER A 505 -8.98 11.28 -44.51
N ALA A 506 -10.01 11.81 -43.83
CA ALA A 506 -11.37 11.35 -43.94
C ALA A 506 -11.98 11.60 -45.31
N GLN A 507 -12.79 10.65 -45.82
CA GLN A 507 -13.48 10.78 -47.08
C GLN A 507 -14.61 11.82 -47.03
N GLU A 508 -15.23 12.00 -45.86
CA GLU A 508 -16.30 12.96 -45.61
C GLU A 508 -15.89 13.92 -44.49
N PRO A 509 -16.39 15.16 -44.50
CA PRO A 509 -16.12 16.12 -43.44
C PRO A 509 -16.60 15.59 -42.06
N ILE A 510 -15.71 15.62 -41.06
CA ILE A 510 -16.02 15.19 -39.69
C ILE A 510 -16.48 16.41 -38.87
N PRO A 511 -17.56 16.33 -38.06
CA PRO A 511 -17.96 17.37 -37.13
C PRO A 511 -16.80 17.74 -36.16
N ALA A 512 -16.66 19.02 -35.85
CA ALA A 512 -15.55 19.48 -34.97
C ALA A 512 -15.61 18.93 -33.55
N ASP A 513 -16.78 18.54 -33.09
CA ASP A 513 -17.11 18.07 -31.74
C ASP A 513 -17.25 16.54 -31.64
N PHE A 514 -16.82 15.77 -32.68
CA PHE A 514 -16.89 14.32 -32.59
C PHE A 514 -15.94 13.75 -31.53
N GLU A 515 -16.37 12.65 -30.90
CA GLU A 515 -15.59 11.91 -29.90
C GLU A 515 -14.76 10.80 -30.57
N LEU A 516 -13.54 10.58 -30.07
CA LEU A 516 -12.64 9.48 -30.49
C LEU A 516 -13.07 8.11 -29.97
N HIS A 517 -14.35 7.90 -29.61
CA HIS A 517 -14.88 6.63 -29.12
C HIS A 517 -15.75 5.93 -30.15
N LYS A 518 -15.96 4.62 -29.95
CA LYS A 518 -17.05 3.88 -30.60
C LYS A 518 -18.40 4.47 -30.16
N PRO A 519 -19.45 4.51 -31.00
CA PRO A 519 -19.44 4.11 -32.42
C PRO A 519 -19.04 5.27 -33.37
N TRP A 520 -18.72 6.45 -32.82
CA TRP A 520 -18.52 7.68 -33.63
C TRP A 520 -17.29 7.56 -34.55
N VAL A 521 -16.17 7.10 -34.00
CA VAL A 521 -14.91 6.90 -34.74
C VAL A 521 -15.04 5.80 -35.80
N ASP A 522 -15.92 4.79 -35.60
CA ASP A 522 -16.14 3.68 -36.54
C ASP A 522 -16.85 4.11 -37.82
N ARG A 523 -17.56 5.25 -37.77
CA ARG A 523 -18.28 5.82 -38.92
C ARG A 523 -17.34 6.53 -39.90
N ILE A 524 -16.10 6.80 -39.47
CA ILE A 524 -15.12 7.54 -40.28
C ILE A 524 -14.43 6.58 -41.25
N THR A 525 -14.58 6.86 -42.56
CA THR A 525 -13.86 6.14 -43.61
C THR A 525 -12.76 6.97 -44.20
N LEU A 526 -11.65 6.31 -44.57
CA LEU A 526 -10.51 6.98 -45.21
C LEU A 526 -10.36 6.50 -46.67
N LYS A 527 -9.69 7.31 -47.48
CA LYS A 527 -9.30 6.93 -48.83
C LYS A 527 -7.98 6.18 -48.81
N CYS A 528 -7.92 5.01 -49.42
CA CYS A 528 -6.68 4.22 -49.49
C CYS A 528 -5.66 4.89 -50.39
N GLU A 529 -4.47 5.15 -49.88
CA GLU A 529 -3.33 5.75 -50.62
C GLU A 529 -2.82 4.84 -51.77
N LYS A 530 -3.02 3.51 -51.66
CA LYS A 530 -2.50 2.53 -52.63
C LYS A 530 -3.45 2.21 -53.79
N CYS A 531 -4.77 2.20 -53.53
CA CYS A 531 -5.71 1.73 -54.54
C CYS A 531 -7.00 2.56 -54.60
N GLU A 532 -7.04 3.69 -53.91
CA GLU A 532 -8.19 4.59 -53.80
C GLU A 532 -9.49 3.95 -53.24
N GLY A 533 -9.42 2.70 -52.77
CA GLY A 533 -10.54 2.02 -52.11
C GLY A 533 -10.89 2.63 -50.76
N THR A 534 -12.04 2.27 -50.21
CA THR A 534 -12.45 2.70 -48.89
C THR A 534 -11.69 1.93 -47.81
N MET A 535 -11.21 2.63 -46.82
CA MET A 535 -10.62 2.04 -45.61
C MET A 535 -11.58 2.20 -44.43
N ARG A 536 -11.74 1.14 -43.66
CA ARG A 536 -12.53 1.12 -42.40
C ARG A 536 -11.66 0.82 -41.22
N ARG A 537 -12.03 1.38 -40.08
CA ARG A 537 -11.33 1.12 -38.83
C ARG A 537 -11.52 -0.33 -38.38
N GLU A 538 -10.48 -0.95 -37.84
CA GLU A 538 -10.54 -2.26 -37.17
C GLU A 538 -11.42 -2.19 -35.92
N ASP A 539 -12.33 -3.14 -35.74
CA ASP A 539 -13.34 -3.12 -34.66
C ASP A 539 -12.79 -3.55 -33.27
N PHE A 540 -11.65 -2.95 -32.86
CA PHE A 540 -11.03 -3.19 -31.56
C PHE A 540 -10.96 -1.91 -30.74
N VAL A 541 -10.98 -2.09 -29.40
CA VAL A 541 -10.51 -1.11 -28.44
C VAL A 541 -9.20 -1.61 -27.83
N LEU A 542 -8.44 -0.72 -27.20
CA LEU A 542 -7.17 -1.04 -26.58
C LEU A 542 -7.35 -1.68 -25.19
N ASP A 543 -6.39 -2.47 -24.81
CA ASP A 543 -6.26 -3.00 -23.45
C ASP A 543 -6.20 -1.84 -22.44
N THR A 544 -6.94 -1.92 -21.33
CA THR A 544 -6.96 -0.91 -20.28
C THR A 544 -5.57 -0.68 -19.67
N TRP A 545 -4.69 -1.68 -19.71
CA TRP A 545 -3.30 -1.52 -19.25
C TRP A 545 -2.46 -0.68 -20.22
N HIS A 546 -2.75 -0.70 -21.51
CA HIS A 546 -2.16 0.23 -22.47
C HIS A 546 -2.67 1.65 -22.21
N ASN A 547 -3.97 1.80 -22.01
CA ASN A 547 -4.57 3.10 -21.70
C ASN A 547 -3.98 3.73 -20.41
N SER A 548 -3.85 2.97 -19.32
CA SER A 548 -3.23 3.48 -18.08
C SER A 548 -1.70 3.63 -18.18
N GLY A 549 -1.04 2.75 -18.93
CA GLY A 549 0.40 2.76 -19.19
C GLY A 549 0.90 3.98 -19.94
N ALA A 550 0.04 4.55 -20.80
CA ALA A 550 0.35 5.76 -21.57
C ALA A 550 0.53 7.03 -20.70
N SER A 551 0.15 6.98 -19.42
CA SER A 551 0.08 8.16 -18.54
C SER A 551 1.36 9.02 -18.44
N PRO A 552 2.61 8.53 -18.54
CA PRO A 552 3.79 9.38 -18.54
C PRO A 552 3.82 10.38 -19.70
N HIS A 553 3.26 9.98 -20.84
CA HIS A 553 3.16 10.78 -22.04
C HIS A 553 1.79 11.46 -22.18
N ALA A 554 0.71 10.71 -21.97
CA ALA A 554 -0.64 11.13 -22.29
C ALA A 554 -1.22 12.22 -21.37
N ARG A 555 -0.79 12.29 -20.10
CA ARG A 555 -1.28 13.32 -19.15
C ARG A 555 -0.62 14.68 -19.29
N PHE A 556 0.54 14.78 -19.93
CA PHE A 556 1.34 16.00 -20.04
C PHE A 556 1.33 16.53 -21.48
N ASN A 557 1.51 17.82 -21.64
CA ASN A 557 2.01 18.36 -22.90
C ASN A 557 3.53 18.16 -22.99
N ASP A 558 4.15 18.44 -24.12
CA ASP A 558 5.57 18.17 -24.38
C ASP A 558 6.51 18.92 -23.41
N GLU A 559 6.18 20.16 -23.06
CA GLU A 559 6.94 20.96 -22.10
C GLU A 559 6.86 20.37 -20.68
N GLN A 560 5.67 19.99 -20.27
CA GLN A 560 5.44 19.36 -18.96
C GLN A 560 6.09 17.98 -18.88
N GLU A 561 6.01 17.18 -19.93
CA GLU A 561 6.67 15.88 -20.00
C GLU A 561 8.19 16.03 -19.86
N ALA A 562 8.82 16.93 -20.59
CA ALA A 562 10.25 17.21 -20.47
C ALA A 562 10.66 17.67 -19.06
N LYS A 563 9.74 18.32 -18.31
CA LYS A 563 9.97 18.84 -16.96
C LYS A 563 9.75 17.78 -15.87
N PHE A 564 8.75 16.91 -16.03
CA PHE A 564 8.22 16.06 -14.96
C PHE A 564 8.43 14.55 -15.18
N VAL A 565 8.92 14.13 -16.34
CA VAL A 565 9.27 12.72 -16.59
C VAL A 565 10.80 12.62 -16.68
N PRO A 566 11.43 11.68 -15.95
CA PRO A 566 10.85 10.62 -15.15
C PRO A 566 10.27 11.09 -13.82
N ALA A 567 9.16 10.46 -13.38
CA ALA A 567 8.61 10.66 -12.04
C ALA A 567 9.64 10.29 -10.97
N MET A 568 9.71 11.09 -9.88
CA MET A 568 10.67 10.84 -8.81
C MET A 568 10.34 9.58 -8.01
N PHE A 569 9.06 9.35 -7.76
CA PHE A 569 8.56 8.28 -6.91
C PHE A 569 7.15 7.85 -7.33
N LEU A 570 6.94 6.55 -7.43
CA LEU A 570 5.64 5.92 -7.62
C LEU A 570 5.44 4.82 -6.57
N THR A 571 4.18 4.53 -6.23
CA THR A 571 3.85 3.39 -5.37
C THR A 571 2.49 2.81 -5.71
N GLU A 572 2.44 1.49 -5.80
CA GLU A 572 1.22 0.69 -6.01
C GLU A 572 1.37 -0.69 -5.37
N GLY A 573 0.29 -1.47 -5.36
CA GLY A 573 0.30 -2.84 -4.85
C GLY A 573 1.29 -3.74 -5.58
N ILE A 574 1.76 -4.79 -4.90
CA ILE A 574 2.74 -5.74 -5.46
C ILE A 574 2.21 -6.51 -6.68
N ASP A 575 0.90 -6.60 -6.83
CA ASP A 575 0.23 -7.13 -8.02
C ASP A 575 0.54 -6.31 -9.29
N GLN A 576 0.87 -5.02 -9.15
CA GLN A 576 1.20 -4.12 -10.24
C GLN A 576 2.57 -4.39 -10.90
N THR A 577 3.34 -5.33 -10.40
CA THR A 577 4.52 -5.88 -11.11
C THR A 577 4.15 -6.50 -12.46
N ARG A 578 2.91 -7.00 -12.60
CA ARG A 578 2.35 -7.51 -13.87
C ARG A 578 1.33 -6.58 -14.53
N GLY A 579 0.98 -5.48 -13.88
CA GLY A 579 0.05 -4.46 -14.36
C GLY A 579 0.73 -3.16 -14.74
N TRP A 580 0.34 -2.08 -14.06
CA TRP A 580 0.70 -0.70 -14.40
C TRP A 580 2.21 -0.42 -14.43
N ALA A 581 3.01 -0.95 -13.50
CA ALA A 581 4.46 -0.73 -13.51
C ALA A 581 5.13 -1.31 -14.77
N ASN A 582 4.62 -2.44 -15.28
CA ASN A 582 5.09 -3.06 -16.51
C ASN A 582 4.67 -2.24 -17.74
N SER A 583 3.39 -1.88 -17.87
CA SER A 583 2.90 -1.12 -19.04
C SER A 583 3.55 0.25 -19.15
N LEU A 584 3.72 0.99 -18.04
CA LEU A 584 4.47 2.25 -18.00
C LEU A 584 5.88 2.11 -18.63
N LEU A 585 6.59 1.06 -18.22
CA LEU A 585 7.97 0.85 -18.65
C LEU A 585 8.04 0.45 -20.13
N LEU A 586 7.19 -0.48 -20.56
CA LEU A 586 7.13 -0.97 -21.94
C LEU A 586 6.81 0.17 -22.91
N GLU A 587 5.76 0.91 -22.64
CA GLU A 587 5.29 1.98 -23.52
C GLU A 587 6.26 3.13 -23.61
N TYR A 588 6.90 3.51 -22.49
CA TYR A 588 7.89 4.59 -22.52
C TYR A 588 9.17 4.20 -23.25
N VAL A 589 9.59 2.92 -23.15
CA VAL A 589 10.71 2.38 -23.96
C VAL A 589 10.34 2.32 -25.44
N ILE A 590 9.09 1.97 -25.80
CA ILE A 590 8.61 2.01 -27.18
C ILE A 590 8.61 3.44 -27.69
N LEU A 591 7.99 4.37 -26.96
CA LEU A 591 7.87 5.78 -27.36
C LEU A 591 9.22 6.43 -27.62
N THR A 592 10.16 6.23 -26.70
CA THR A 592 11.49 6.86 -26.79
C THR A 592 12.50 6.10 -27.64
N GLY A 593 12.28 4.82 -27.87
CA GLY A 593 13.25 3.90 -28.50
C GLY A 593 14.51 3.63 -27.64
N LYS A 594 14.57 4.15 -26.40
CA LYS A 594 15.73 4.14 -25.52
C LYS A 594 15.49 3.30 -24.25
N PRO A 595 16.54 2.74 -23.61
CA PRO A 595 16.43 2.02 -22.35
C PRO A 595 16.29 3.00 -21.15
N ILE A 596 15.17 3.70 -21.07
CA ILE A 596 14.87 4.73 -20.07
C ILE A 596 13.50 4.42 -19.44
N ALA A 597 13.44 4.34 -18.10
CA ALA A 597 12.20 4.22 -17.37
C ALA A 597 11.54 5.59 -17.16
N PRO A 598 10.19 5.68 -17.16
CA PRO A 598 9.48 6.92 -16.91
C PRO A 598 9.43 7.29 -15.42
N TYR A 599 10.07 6.53 -14.54
CA TYR A 599 10.16 6.76 -13.09
C TYR A 599 11.57 6.40 -12.58
N LYS A 600 12.00 7.10 -11.50
CA LYS A 600 13.30 6.88 -10.84
C LYS A 600 13.20 5.86 -9.72
N ALA A 601 12.06 5.83 -9.02
CA ALA A 601 11.80 4.92 -7.92
C ALA A 601 10.38 4.39 -7.95
N PHE A 602 10.20 3.11 -7.57
CA PHE A 602 8.89 2.45 -7.46
C PHE A 602 8.83 1.61 -6.19
N LEU A 603 7.91 1.96 -5.29
CA LEU A 603 7.62 1.19 -4.09
C LEU A 603 6.44 0.24 -4.36
N PHE A 604 6.71 -1.05 -4.42
CA PHE A 604 5.65 -2.06 -4.42
C PHE A 604 5.20 -2.34 -2.99
N GLN A 605 3.92 -2.15 -2.71
CA GLN A 605 3.35 -2.32 -1.38
C GLN A 605 2.58 -3.63 -1.23
N GLY A 606 2.64 -4.23 -0.03
CA GLY A 606 1.84 -5.40 0.32
C GLY A 606 0.33 -5.06 0.38
N LEU A 607 -0.50 -6.07 0.14
CA LEU A 607 -1.95 -5.90 0.13
C LEU A 607 -2.52 -5.75 1.54
N THR A 608 -3.69 -5.11 1.65
CA THR A 608 -4.43 -5.00 2.91
C THR A 608 -5.44 -6.14 3.01
N GLN A 609 -5.44 -6.83 4.15
CA GLN A 609 -6.27 -7.99 4.48
C GLN A 609 -7.23 -7.66 5.62
N ASP A 610 -8.24 -8.50 5.85
CA ASP A 610 -9.12 -8.36 7.02
C ASP A 610 -8.36 -8.69 8.34
N ALA A 611 -9.00 -8.46 9.49
CA ALA A 611 -8.38 -8.69 10.80
C ALA A 611 -7.93 -10.16 11.04
N LYS A 612 -8.41 -11.10 10.21
CA LYS A 612 -8.05 -12.53 10.25
C LYS A 612 -6.97 -12.90 9.23
N GLY A 613 -6.37 -11.92 8.54
CA GLY A 613 -5.36 -12.17 7.52
C GLY A 613 -5.90 -12.72 6.19
N ARG A 614 -7.21 -12.61 5.92
CA ARG A 614 -7.82 -13.06 4.66
C ARG A 614 -7.90 -11.92 3.66
N LYS A 615 -7.72 -12.24 2.38
CA LYS A 615 -7.91 -11.27 1.29
C LYS A 615 -9.32 -10.67 1.36
N MET A 616 -9.40 -9.34 1.28
CA MET A 616 -10.68 -8.65 1.20
C MET A 616 -11.30 -8.82 -0.17
N SER A 617 -12.56 -9.25 -0.23
CA SER A 617 -13.33 -9.30 -1.48
C SER A 617 -14.81 -9.00 -1.25
N LYS A 618 -15.46 -8.43 -2.28
CA LYS A 618 -16.90 -8.15 -2.24
C LYS A 618 -17.73 -9.44 -2.08
N SER A 619 -17.26 -10.55 -2.64
CA SER A 619 -17.94 -11.85 -2.57
C SER A 619 -17.94 -12.48 -1.17
N ILE A 620 -16.90 -12.20 -0.36
CA ILE A 620 -16.80 -12.67 1.04
C ILE A 620 -17.51 -11.69 1.99
N GLY A 621 -17.76 -10.43 1.56
CA GLY A 621 -18.39 -9.41 2.38
C GLY A 621 -17.48 -8.83 3.49
N ASN A 622 -16.16 -9.00 3.38
CA ASN A 622 -15.17 -8.56 4.37
C ASN A 622 -14.41 -7.29 3.95
N VAL A 623 -14.87 -6.60 2.92
CA VAL A 623 -14.25 -5.34 2.45
C VAL A 623 -14.61 -4.21 3.40
N VAL A 624 -13.59 -3.52 3.93
CA VAL A 624 -13.78 -2.30 4.71
C VAL A 624 -13.73 -1.11 3.75
N GLN A 625 -14.85 -0.42 3.59
CA GLN A 625 -14.96 0.77 2.75
C GLN A 625 -14.39 1.98 3.48
N THR A 626 -13.60 2.79 2.76
CA THR A 626 -12.92 3.96 3.34
C THR A 626 -13.90 4.99 3.90
N ASN A 627 -14.94 5.33 3.15
CA ASN A 627 -15.94 6.33 3.55
C ASN A 627 -16.71 5.89 4.80
N GLU A 628 -17.11 4.60 4.89
CA GLU A 628 -17.83 4.07 6.07
C GLU A 628 -16.93 4.03 7.32
N LEU A 629 -15.65 3.73 7.15
CA LEU A 629 -14.68 3.75 8.23
C LEU A 629 -14.48 5.19 8.75
N LEU A 630 -14.23 6.13 7.85
CA LEU A 630 -13.94 7.54 8.20
C LEU A 630 -15.17 8.30 8.72
N ALA A 631 -16.37 7.81 8.47
CA ALA A 631 -17.59 8.32 9.13
C ALA A 631 -17.62 8.01 10.64
N LYS A 632 -16.84 7.04 11.11
CA LYS A 632 -16.85 6.54 12.50
C LYS A 632 -15.51 6.72 13.22
N THR A 633 -14.42 6.98 12.50
CA THR A 633 -13.09 7.13 13.06
C THR A 633 -12.34 8.29 12.41
N SER A 634 -11.33 8.78 13.09
CA SER A 634 -10.47 9.88 12.65
C SER A 634 -9.55 9.47 11.49
N ALA A 635 -9.37 10.36 10.54
CA ALA A 635 -8.42 10.21 9.43
C ALA A 635 -6.98 10.15 9.95
N ASP A 636 -6.58 11.04 10.88
CA ASP A 636 -5.23 11.02 11.46
C ASP A 636 -4.93 9.73 12.21
N LEU A 637 -5.91 9.18 12.95
CA LEU A 637 -5.76 7.87 13.60
C LEU A 637 -5.57 6.76 12.57
N CYS A 638 -6.34 6.79 11.48
CA CYS A 638 -6.25 5.84 10.40
C CYS A 638 -4.89 5.92 9.67
N ARG A 639 -4.44 7.13 9.33
CA ARG A 639 -3.14 7.39 8.68
C ARG A 639 -1.97 6.92 9.55
N PHE A 640 -1.99 7.28 10.84
CA PHE A 640 -0.97 6.84 11.80
C PHE A 640 -0.92 5.32 11.94
N TYR A 641 -2.07 4.67 12.13
CA TYR A 641 -2.19 3.22 12.25
C TYR A 641 -1.65 2.49 11.02
N MET A 642 -2.10 2.86 9.84
CA MET A 642 -1.69 2.20 8.59
C MET A 642 -0.19 2.31 8.34
N MET A 643 0.41 3.45 8.68
CA MET A 643 1.85 3.64 8.50
C MET A 643 2.69 3.00 9.61
N ARG A 644 2.13 2.82 10.81
CA ARG A 644 2.85 2.23 11.95
C ARG A 644 2.79 0.71 12.02
N LYS A 645 1.70 0.11 11.52
CA LYS A 645 1.36 -1.31 11.75
C LYS A 645 2.38 -2.29 11.19
N THR A 646 2.75 -2.15 9.93
CA THR A 646 3.63 -3.09 9.22
C THR A 646 4.58 -2.35 8.28
N SER A 647 5.65 -3.03 7.84
CA SER A 647 6.45 -2.55 6.71
C SER A 647 5.57 -2.30 5.48
N PRO A 648 5.89 -1.34 4.63
CA PRO A 648 5.18 -1.13 3.37
C PRO A 648 5.07 -2.39 2.51
N LEU A 649 6.11 -3.23 2.50
CA LEU A 649 6.14 -4.49 1.73
C LEU A 649 5.19 -5.55 2.28
N ASP A 650 4.98 -5.59 3.59
CA ASP A 650 4.22 -6.66 4.23
C ASP A 650 2.71 -6.52 4.00
N PHE A 651 2.03 -7.65 3.93
CA PHE A 651 0.58 -7.69 3.96
C PHE A 651 0.09 -7.19 5.33
N MET A 652 -0.87 -6.27 5.29
CA MET A 652 -1.40 -5.62 6.49
C MET A 652 -2.76 -6.17 6.88
N SER A 653 -2.83 -6.88 8.00
CA SER A 653 -4.12 -7.24 8.63
C SER A 653 -4.71 -6.01 9.31
N PHE A 654 -5.86 -5.54 8.82
CA PHE A 654 -6.51 -4.32 9.31
C PHE A 654 -7.49 -4.61 10.44
N ASP A 655 -7.23 -4.02 11.61
CA ASP A 655 -8.06 -4.16 12.82
C ASP A 655 -8.53 -2.78 13.33
N THR A 656 -9.84 -2.54 13.31
CA THR A 656 -10.44 -1.29 13.74
C THR A 656 -10.33 -1.03 15.26
N GLN A 657 -10.25 -2.06 16.08
CA GLN A 657 -10.12 -1.92 17.54
C GLN A 657 -8.68 -1.46 17.90
N GLU A 658 -7.68 -2.07 17.27
CA GLU A 658 -6.29 -1.68 17.46
C GLU A 658 -6.04 -0.24 16.97
N LEU A 659 -6.63 0.13 15.84
CA LEU A 659 -6.58 1.49 15.30
C LEU A 659 -7.00 2.53 16.35
N SER A 660 -8.14 2.33 17.00
CA SER A 660 -8.70 3.28 17.95
C SER A 660 -7.90 3.41 19.25
N ARG A 661 -7.19 2.35 19.68
CA ARG A 661 -6.50 2.32 20.97
C ARG A 661 -5.10 2.95 20.93
N ARG A 662 -4.19 2.38 20.12
CA ARG A 662 -2.77 2.79 20.11
C ARG A 662 -2.56 4.15 19.46
N SER A 663 -3.15 4.37 18.29
CA SER A 663 -3.02 5.65 17.59
C SER A 663 -3.57 6.81 18.42
N TYR A 664 -4.73 6.62 19.06
CA TYR A 664 -5.30 7.62 19.95
C TYR A 664 -4.38 7.96 21.12
N GLN A 665 -3.74 6.97 21.74
CA GLN A 665 -2.81 7.19 22.84
C GLN A 665 -1.67 8.13 22.45
N VAL A 666 -1.03 7.90 21.29
CA VAL A 666 0.10 8.71 20.83
C VAL A 666 -0.34 10.14 20.51
N LEU A 667 -1.39 10.28 19.69
CA LEU A 667 -1.83 11.60 19.24
C LEU A 667 -2.43 12.42 20.37
N SER A 668 -3.20 11.80 21.29
CA SER A 668 -3.70 12.50 22.47
C SER A 668 -2.55 12.90 23.43
N THR A 669 -1.47 12.12 23.50
CA THR A 669 -0.30 12.51 24.30
C THR A 669 0.37 13.74 23.71
N LEU A 670 0.60 13.80 22.39
CA LEU A 670 1.14 14.99 21.73
C LEU A 670 0.22 16.20 21.94
N TYR A 671 -1.09 16.02 21.80
CA TYR A 671 -2.09 17.06 22.09
C TYR A 671 -1.98 17.59 23.51
N HIS A 672 -1.94 16.71 24.52
CA HIS A 672 -1.86 17.12 25.93
C HIS A 672 -0.50 17.73 26.33
N LEU A 673 0.61 17.28 25.73
CA LEU A 673 1.91 17.94 25.89
C LEU A 673 1.90 19.36 25.33
N SER A 674 1.29 19.54 24.17
CA SER A 674 1.15 20.87 23.53
C SER A 674 0.21 21.77 24.34
N ARG A 675 -0.87 21.20 24.90
CA ARG A 675 -1.76 21.92 25.82
C ARG A 675 -1.06 22.33 27.11
N PHE A 676 -0.31 21.40 27.73
CA PHE A 676 0.50 21.68 28.92
C PHE A 676 1.47 22.83 28.68
N PHE A 677 2.19 22.81 27.55
CA PHE A 677 3.05 23.93 27.15
C PHE A 677 2.25 25.24 27.04
N SER A 678 1.15 25.22 26.28
CA SER A 678 0.36 26.43 25.98
C SER A 678 -0.20 27.07 27.26
N GLU A 679 -0.75 26.28 28.19
CA GLU A 679 -1.32 26.76 29.45
C GLU A 679 -0.26 27.43 30.32
N ASN A 680 0.91 26.81 30.51
CA ASN A 680 1.98 27.35 31.35
C ASN A 680 2.67 28.56 30.68
N ALA A 681 2.92 28.47 29.37
CA ALA A 681 3.52 29.59 28.60
C ALA A 681 2.63 30.85 28.58
N THR A 682 1.28 30.67 28.54
CA THR A 682 0.32 31.79 28.64
C THR A 682 0.34 32.42 30.02
N PHE A 683 0.41 31.61 31.07
CA PHE A 683 0.47 32.08 32.45
C PHE A 683 1.69 33.00 32.69
N ASP A 684 2.85 32.63 32.19
CA ASP A 684 4.11 33.36 32.32
C ASP A 684 4.35 34.39 31.19
N ASN A 685 3.35 34.67 30.34
CA ASN A 685 3.45 35.59 29.20
C ASN A 685 4.68 35.30 28.29
N PHE A 686 4.93 34.04 27.99
CA PHE A 686 6.03 33.60 27.14
C PHE A 686 5.91 34.18 25.72
N ASN A 687 7.03 34.76 25.23
CA ASN A 687 7.12 35.28 23.86
C ASN A 687 8.35 34.65 23.15
N PRO A 688 8.16 33.78 22.14
CA PRO A 688 9.27 33.08 21.46
C PRO A 688 10.17 34.01 20.64
N GLN A 689 9.73 35.24 20.28
CA GLN A 689 10.58 36.23 19.61
C GLN A 689 11.59 36.82 20.59
N LYS A 690 11.21 37.00 21.86
CA LYS A 690 12.08 37.47 22.92
C LYS A 690 12.93 36.37 23.53
N TYR A 691 12.30 35.22 23.77
CA TYR A 691 12.89 34.06 24.46
C TYR A 691 13.03 32.90 23.45
N SER A 692 13.86 33.12 22.41
CA SER A 692 14.12 32.08 21.39
C SER A 692 15.06 30.99 21.91
N LEU A 693 15.18 29.87 21.19
CA LEU A 693 16.19 28.84 21.47
C LEU A 693 17.62 29.45 21.46
N GLN A 694 17.90 30.35 20.52
CA GLN A 694 19.18 31.04 20.45
C GLN A 694 19.44 31.89 21.70
N TRP A 695 18.43 32.61 22.19
CA TRP A 695 18.54 33.31 23.46
C TRP A 695 18.84 32.34 24.62
N ALA A 696 18.08 31.23 24.73
CA ALA A 696 18.27 30.25 25.79
C ALA A 696 19.68 29.67 25.79
N THR A 697 20.23 29.30 24.64
CA THR A 697 21.59 28.79 24.51
C THR A 697 22.68 29.84 24.88
N GLN A 698 22.42 31.11 24.62
CA GLN A 698 23.34 32.20 24.93
C GLN A 698 23.39 32.60 26.43
N THR A 699 22.39 32.19 27.22
CA THR A 699 22.37 32.46 28.66
C THR A 699 23.48 31.73 29.43
N ASN A 700 24.03 30.64 28.88
CA ASN A 700 24.90 29.68 29.54
C ASN A 700 24.29 29.08 30.83
N LYS A 701 22.93 29.04 30.92
CA LYS A 701 22.15 28.51 32.06
C LYS A 701 21.40 27.26 31.74
N LEU A 702 21.66 26.63 30.57
CA LEU A 702 21.08 25.34 30.25
C LEU A 702 21.61 24.27 31.20
N GLN A 703 20.68 23.46 31.74
CA GLN A 703 21.01 22.31 32.58
C GLN A 703 21.33 21.09 31.71
N PRO A 704 21.95 20.04 32.25
CA PRO A 704 22.23 18.81 31.51
C PRO A 704 20.99 18.21 30.83
N VAL A 705 19.80 18.25 31.43
CA VAL A 705 18.53 17.76 30.87
C VAL A 705 18.10 18.56 29.64
N ASP A 706 18.41 19.86 29.60
CA ASP A 706 18.08 20.73 28.44
C ASP A 706 18.97 20.40 27.24
N HIS A 707 20.28 20.27 27.47
CA HIS A 707 21.22 19.83 26.42
C HIS A 707 20.89 18.43 25.90
N TRP A 708 20.48 17.51 26.80
CA TRP A 708 20.11 16.16 26.45
C TRP A 708 18.88 16.14 25.51
N ILE A 709 17.77 16.81 25.86
CA ILE A 709 16.56 16.79 25.03
C ILE A 709 16.80 17.43 23.65
N LEU A 710 17.60 18.50 23.58
CA LEU A 710 17.99 19.12 22.33
C LEU A 710 18.81 18.16 21.45
N SER A 711 19.79 17.47 22.03
CA SER A 711 20.62 16.49 21.31
C SER A 711 19.78 15.31 20.78
N VAL A 712 18.93 14.72 21.62
CA VAL A 712 18.02 13.63 21.21
C VAL A 712 17.10 14.08 20.08
N LEU A 713 16.55 15.30 20.15
CA LEU A 713 15.70 15.86 19.10
C LEU A 713 16.43 15.89 17.74
N GLN A 714 17.68 16.37 17.70
CA GLN A 714 18.45 16.45 16.44
C GLN A 714 18.67 15.06 15.82
N ASN A 715 19.00 14.06 16.65
CA ASN A 715 19.15 12.68 16.18
C ASN A 715 17.81 12.13 15.67
N LYS A 716 16.68 12.45 16.33
CA LYS A 716 15.34 12.02 15.86
C LYS A 716 14.93 12.67 14.55
N ILE A 717 15.24 13.94 14.33
CA ILE A 717 15.03 14.61 13.03
C ILE A 717 15.79 13.87 11.93
N GLN A 718 17.06 13.57 12.15
CA GLN A 718 17.91 12.88 11.18
C GLN A 718 17.39 11.45 10.90
N GLU A 719 17.16 10.67 11.95
CA GLU A 719 16.69 9.27 11.85
C GLU A 719 15.35 9.18 11.12
N TYR A 720 14.38 10.03 11.50
CA TYR A 720 13.07 10.07 10.88
C TYR A 720 13.13 10.44 9.39
N THR A 721 13.91 11.47 9.04
CA THR A 721 14.08 11.92 7.66
C THR A 721 14.71 10.82 6.78
N GLN A 722 15.73 10.13 7.28
CA GLN A 722 16.36 9.01 6.56
C GLN A 722 15.40 7.85 6.32
N LYS A 723 14.57 7.51 7.34
CA LYS A 723 13.59 6.43 7.24
C LYS A 723 12.45 6.76 6.24
N ILE A 724 11.97 8.00 6.25
CA ILE A 724 10.97 8.45 5.26
C ILE A 724 11.55 8.40 3.84
N ASP A 725 12.82 8.80 3.66
CA ASP A 725 13.45 8.75 2.35
C ASP A 725 13.58 7.32 1.81
N ARG A 726 13.85 6.35 2.68
CA ARG A 726 13.90 4.93 2.35
C ARG A 726 12.54 4.23 2.30
N CYS A 727 11.44 4.98 2.45
CA CYS A 727 10.08 4.41 2.54
C CYS A 727 9.88 3.41 3.68
N GLU A 728 10.67 3.48 4.75
CA GLU A 728 10.54 2.68 5.97
C GLU A 728 9.50 3.30 6.92
N PHE A 729 8.26 3.50 6.44
CA PHE A 729 7.26 4.31 7.14
C PHE A 729 6.92 3.79 8.54
N ASN A 730 6.86 2.47 8.74
CA ASN A 730 6.51 1.89 10.04
C ASN A 730 7.56 2.18 11.11
N THR A 731 8.84 2.11 10.77
CA THR A 731 9.94 2.44 11.68
C THR A 731 10.12 3.96 11.81
N ALA A 732 9.83 4.74 10.76
CA ALA A 732 9.80 6.19 10.83
C ALA A 732 8.76 6.68 11.86
N VAL A 733 7.51 6.19 11.76
CA VAL A 733 6.45 6.54 12.73
C VAL A 733 6.80 6.08 14.14
N ALA A 734 7.49 4.93 14.29
CA ALA A 734 7.98 4.47 15.60
C ALA A 734 8.95 5.46 16.24
N VAL A 735 9.83 6.11 15.47
CA VAL A 735 10.74 7.15 15.98
C VAL A 735 9.99 8.31 16.63
N LEU A 736 8.89 8.77 16.01
CA LEU A 736 8.05 9.84 16.54
C LEU A 736 7.24 9.37 17.75
N GLU A 737 6.67 8.17 17.69
CA GLU A 737 5.93 7.55 18.80
C GLU A 737 6.81 7.46 20.06
N ASP A 738 8.00 6.87 19.93
CA ASP A 738 8.94 6.71 21.03
C ASP A 738 9.39 8.06 21.61
N PHE A 739 9.63 9.05 20.73
CA PHE A 739 10.02 10.37 21.20
C PHE A 739 8.92 11.06 22.00
N VAL A 740 7.66 11.00 21.51
CA VAL A 740 6.52 11.62 22.21
C VAL A 740 6.21 10.89 23.52
N ILE A 741 6.11 9.56 23.50
CA ILE A 741 5.67 8.79 24.67
C ILE A 741 6.80 8.62 25.68
N GLU A 742 7.92 8.04 25.23
CA GLU A 742 8.99 7.63 26.15
C GLU A 742 9.90 8.81 26.52
N THR A 743 10.31 9.61 25.54
CA THR A 743 11.28 10.70 25.79
C THR A 743 10.61 11.93 26.37
N LEU A 744 9.59 12.51 25.70
CA LEU A 744 8.96 13.74 26.17
C LEU A 744 8.01 13.52 27.35
N SER A 745 7.02 12.61 27.20
CA SER A 745 5.96 12.47 28.18
C SER A 745 6.40 11.78 29.46
N ARG A 746 7.23 10.72 29.34
CA ARG A 746 7.63 9.90 30.50
C ARG A 746 8.93 10.34 31.15
N LEU A 747 9.83 11.01 30.43
CA LEU A 747 11.14 11.40 30.96
C LEU A 747 11.28 12.92 31.08
N TYR A 748 11.27 13.65 29.96
CA TYR A 748 11.63 15.08 29.98
C TYR A 748 10.64 15.94 30.80
N VAL A 749 9.34 15.85 30.50
CA VAL A 749 8.34 16.68 31.19
C VAL A 749 8.29 16.41 32.70
N PRO A 750 8.35 15.17 33.22
CA PRO A 750 8.48 14.93 34.65
C PRO A 750 9.74 15.56 35.31
N MET A 751 10.87 15.63 34.58
CA MET A 751 12.12 16.20 35.11
C MET A 751 12.03 17.71 35.29
N ILE A 752 11.37 18.42 34.37
CA ILE A 752 11.28 19.88 34.37
C ILE A 752 10.02 20.43 35.08
N ARG A 753 9.04 19.55 35.36
CA ARG A 753 7.70 19.98 35.81
C ARG A 753 7.71 20.75 37.12
N LYS A 754 8.57 20.41 38.05
CA LYS A 754 8.67 21.08 39.34
C LYS A 754 9.12 22.54 39.17
N GLU A 755 10.06 22.78 38.29
CA GLU A 755 10.60 24.11 38.01
C GLU A 755 9.56 25.06 37.37
N LEU A 756 8.52 24.52 36.74
CA LEU A 756 7.40 25.30 36.20
C LEU A 756 6.32 25.68 37.23
N TRP A 757 6.37 25.09 38.44
CA TRP A 757 5.35 25.27 39.48
C TRP A 757 5.76 26.19 40.62
N THR A 758 6.95 26.78 40.53
CA THR A 758 7.43 27.78 41.49
C THR A 758 7.09 29.18 40.96
N ASP A 759 6.37 30.00 41.74
CA ASP A 759 5.99 31.36 41.33
C ASP A 759 6.99 32.44 41.85
N GLU A 760 8.15 32.01 42.34
CA GLU A 760 9.19 32.89 42.82
C GLU A 760 9.80 33.74 41.71
N PRO A 761 9.99 35.07 41.88
CA PRO A 761 10.54 35.94 40.87
C PRO A 761 11.93 35.51 40.33
N GLU A 762 12.69 34.85 41.17
CA GLU A 762 14.03 34.35 40.84
C GLU A 762 14.05 33.20 39.85
N THR A 763 12.94 32.45 39.72
CA THR A 763 12.78 31.30 38.83
C THR A 763 12.24 31.66 37.44
N VAL A 764 11.83 32.93 37.24
CA VAL A 764 11.23 33.37 35.95
C VAL A 764 12.15 33.11 34.76
N GLU A 765 13.43 33.42 34.86
CA GLU A 765 14.37 33.20 33.73
C GLU A 765 14.48 31.70 33.40
N ARG A 766 14.55 30.84 34.41
CA ARG A 766 14.60 29.38 34.21
C ARG A 766 13.30 28.86 33.53
N ARG A 767 12.13 29.34 33.94
CA ARG A 767 10.87 28.99 33.29
C ARG A 767 10.83 29.43 31.83
N GLN A 768 11.31 30.66 31.51
CA GLN A 768 11.39 31.11 30.13
C GLN A 768 12.36 30.28 29.28
N ILE A 769 13.47 29.77 29.85
CA ILE A 769 14.37 28.82 29.19
C ILE A 769 13.60 27.53 28.88
N ILE A 770 12.91 26.93 29.84
CA ILE A 770 12.14 25.71 29.66
C ILE A 770 11.06 25.91 28.59
N TYR A 771 10.34 27.04 28.58
CA TYR A 771 9.35 27.33 27.53
C TYR A 771 9.99 27.47 26.15
N ALA A 772 11.15 28.08 26.03
CA ALA A 772 11.88 28.18 24.76
C ALA A 772 12.23 26.79 24.20
N LEU A 773 12.66 25.86 25.06
CA LEU A 773 12.99 24.49 24.67
C LEU A 773 11.73 23.68 24.32
N LEU A 774 10.67 23.76 25.15
CA LEU A 774 9.38 23.09 24.86
C LEU A 774 8.76 23.62 23.56
N TYR A 775 8.76 24.94 23.34
CA TYR A 775 8.28 25.55 22.10
C TYR A 775 9.02 25.00 20.89
N HIS A 776 10.37 25.04 20.93
CA HIS A 776 11.20 24.53 19.85
C HIS A 776 10.95 23.03 19.58
N THR A 777 10.95 22.24 20.64
CA THR A 777 10.80 20.77 20.54
C THR A 777 9.42 20.38 20.02
N LEU A 778 8.33 20.92 20.60
CA LEU A 778 6.97 20.58 20.22
C LEU A 778 6.63 21.09 18.81
N LYS A 779 7.08 22.33 18.44
CA LYS A 779 6.93 22.86 17.08
C LYS A 779 7.64 21.96 16.05
N THR A 780 8.87 21.56 16.34
CA THR A 780 9.65 20.67 15.46
C THR A 780 8.97 19.30 15.29
N ILE A 781 8.54 18.68 16.37
CA ILE A 781 7.84 17.39 16.31
C ILE A 781 6.51 17.51 15.56
N THR A 782 5.78 18.60 15.72
CA THR A 782 4.54 18.87 14.98
C THR A 782 4.81 18.96 13.47
N LEU A 783 5.91 19.59 13.05
CA LEU A 783 6.34 19.61 11.65
C LEU A 783 6.67 18.22 11.13
N LEU A 784 7.35 17.39 11.92
CA LEU A 784 7.66 16.00 11.54
C LEU A 784 6.40 15.11 11.46
N PHE A 785 5.39 15.34 12.31
CA PHE A 785 4.11 14.64 12.26
C PHE A 785 3.25 15.05 11.07
N ASN A 786 3.42 16.26 10.51
CA ASN A 786 2.53 16.79 9.46
C ASN A 786 2.32 15.84 8.25
N PRO A 787 3.32 15.15 7.69
CA PRO A 787 3.08 14.20 6.62
C PRO A 787 2.20 13.00 7.03
N ILE A 788 2.24 12.60 8.30
CA ILE A 788 1.48 11.44 8.82
C ILE A 788 0.10 11.86 9.32
N THR A 789 0.03 12.89 10.17
CA THR A 789 -1.19 13.35 10.85
C THR A 789 -1.43 14.84 10.58
N PRO A 790 -1.82 15.18 9.34
CA PRO A 790 -1.89 16.58 8.90
C PRO A 790 -2.94 17.43 9.64
N PHE A 791 -4.01 16.82 10.12
CA PHE A 791 -5.07 17.57 10.80
C PHE A 791 -4.66 18.03 12.20
N LEU A 792 -4.13 17.11 13.02
CA LEU A 792 -3.62 17.46 14.34
C LEU A 792 -2.47 18.48 14.22
N SER A 793 -1.55 18.26 13.28
CA SER A 793 -0.42 19.15 13.06
C SER A 793 -0.85 20.56 12.64
N GLU A 794 -1.82 20.69 11.73
CA GLU A 794 -2.38 21.98 11.32
C GLU A 794 -3.10 22.67 12.50
N MET A 795 -3.88 21.92 13.28
CA MET A 795 -4.58 22.48 14.43
C MET A 795 -3.60 23.05 15.46
N LEU A 796 -2.54 22.30 15.81
CA LEU A 796 -1.51 22.79 16.73
C LEU A 796 -0.80 24.03 16.17
N HIS A 797 -0.55 24.05 14.86
CA HIS A 797 0.01 25.20 14.17
C HIS A 797 -0.89 26.43 14.28
N GLN A 798 -2.20 26.29 14.05
CA GLN A 798 -3.16 27.39 14.07
C GLN A 798 -3.50 27.88 15.49
N LYS A 799 -3.60 26.98 16.47
CA LYS A 799 -4.06 27.32 17.82
C LYS A 799 -2.94 27.70 18.78
N ILE A 800 -1.70 27.22 18.54
CA ILE A 800 -0.56 27.45 19.46
C ILE A 800 0.54 28.27 18.78
N TYR A 801 1.10 27.78 17.67
CA TYR A 801 2.35 28.36 17.16
C TYR A 801 2.15 29.69 16.45
N ARG A 802 1.14 29.82 15.58
CA ARG A 802 0.87 31.08 14.88
C ARG A 802 0.44 32.23 15.81
N PRO A 803 -0.39 32.05 16.85
CA PRO A 803 -0.67 33.10 17.81
C PRO A 803 0.58 33.60 18.55
N LEU A 804 1.53 32.74 18.85
CA LEU A 804 2.79 33.10 19.50
C LEU A 804 3.81 33.70 18.51
N GLU A 805 3.79 33.28 17.24
CA GLU A 805 4.72 33.72 16.19
C GLU A 805 3.94 34.00 14.88
N PRO A 806 3.28 35.16 14.74
CA PRO A 806 2.43 35.53 13.59
C PRO A 806 3.13 35.52 12.24
N THR A 807 4.46 35.52 12.22
CA THR A 807 5.29 35.45 11.00
C THR A 807 5.36 34.06 10.38
N LEU A 808 4.89 33.02 11.09
CA LEU A 808 4.83 31.66 10.56
C LEU A 808 3.87 31.59 9.34
N PRO A 809 4.14 30.66 8.40
CA PRO A 809 3.26 30.44 7.26
C PRO A 809 1.81 30.24 7.67
N GLU A 810 0.89 30.62 6.80
CA GLU A 810 -0.56 30.52 7.05
C GLU A 810 -1.03 29.07 7.33
N SER A 811 -0.35 28.10 6.75
CA SER A 811 -0.59 26.67 7.00
C SER A 811 0.74 25.99 7.28
N ILE A 812 0.72 24.97 8.12
CA ILE A 812 1.87 24.11 8.39
C ILE A 812 2.40 23.43 7.11
N ASN A 813 1.52 23.19 6.14
CA ASN A 813 1.87 22.60 4.85
C ASN A 813 2.80 23.49 3.99
N LEU A 814 2.87 24.78 4.30
CA LEU A 814 3.74 25.76 3.66
C LEU A 814 5.03 26.02 4.46
N SER A 815 5.22 25.32 5.57
CA SER A 815 6.41 25.42 6.42
C SER A 815 7.57 24.60 5.85
N SER A 816 8.80 24.99 6.23
CA SER A 816 10.00 24.24 5.83
C SER A 816 10.22 22.99 6.70
N TRP A 817 10.78 21.95 6.09
CA TRP A 817 11.18 20.73 6.79
C TRP A 817 12.29 21.02 7.81
N PRO A 818 12.22 20.45 9.03
CA PRO A 818 13.26 20.63 10.04
C PRO A 818 14.60 20.02 9.59
N ILE A 819 15.66 20.75 9.73
CA ILE A 819 17.03 20.33 9.45
C ILE A 819 17.77 20.16 10.80
N PRO A 820 18.47 19.03 11.05
CA PRO A 820 19.17 18.84 12.31
C PRO A 820 20.36 19.80 12.44
N ASP A 821 20.47 20.46 13.60
CA ASP A 821 21.62 21.30 13.95
C ASP A 821 22.68 20.45 14.67
N GLN A 822 23.79 20.18 13.99
CA GLN A 822 24.88 19.36 14.55
C GLN A 822 25.55 19.98 15.77
N ASN A 823 25.46 21.31 15.98
CA ASN A 823 26.03 21.97 17.14
C ASN A 823 25.27 21.64 18.44
N LEU A 824 24.03 21.21 18.33
CA LEU A 824 23.20 20.80 19.48
C LEU A 824 23.36 19.29 19.79
N CYS A 825 24.08 18.53 18.96
CA CYS A 825 24.32 17.11 19.19
C CYS A 825 25.42 16.88 20.23
N ASN A 826 25.11 16.10 21.27
CA ASN A 826 26.05 15.69 22.32
C ASN A 826 25.91 14.19 22.62
N LYS A 827 26.56 13.36 21.81
CA LYS A 827 26.52 11.90 21.97
C LYS A 827 27.06 11.42 23.33
N THR A 828 28.05 12.09 23.86
CA THR A 828 28.60 11.75 25.19
C THR A 828 27.54 11.92 26.26
N LEU A 829 26.85 13.04 26.27
CA LEU A 829 25.75 13.29 27.21
C LEU A 829 24.60 12.30 27.06
N GLU A 830 24.23 11.94 25.82
CA GLU A 830 23.21 10.93 25.59
C GLU A 830 23.59 9.56 26.18
N GLU A 831 24.85 9.12 26.03
CA GLU A 831 25.33 7.90 26.67
C GLU A 831 25.33 8.01 28.20
N GLN A 832 25.70 9.16 28.76
CA GLN A 832 25.61 9.42 30.20
C GLN A 832 24.15 9.34 30.69
N PHE A 833 23.19 9.90 29.96
CA PHE A 833 21.75 9.79 30.27
C PHE A 833 21.25 8.35 30.21
N LYS A 834 21.71 7.51 29.28
CA LYS A 834 21.35 6.07 29.26
C LYS A 834 21.79 5.39 30.55
N VAL A 835 23.00 5.69 31.02
CA VAL A 835 23.52 5.15 32.29
C VAL A 835 22.69 5.68 33.48
N LEU A 836 22.39 6.96 33.50
CA LEU A 836 21.55 7.59 34.55
C LEU A 836 20.17 6.91 34.62
N LEU A 837 19.47 6.79 33.51
CA LEU A 837 18.12 6.21 33.46
C LEU A 837 18.12 4.74 33.89
N LYS A 838 19.17 4.00 33.56
CA LYS A 838 19.38 2.64 34.04
C LYS A 838 19.57 2.58 35.56
N ALA A 839 20.46 3.41 36.12
CA ALA A 839 20.67 3.48 37.56
C ALA A 839 19.40 3.91 38.33
N VAL A 840 18.62 4.85 37.79
CA VAL A 840 17.31 5.25 38.33
C VAL A 840 16.32 4.08 38.31
N SER A 841 16.27 3.30 37.22
CA SER A 841 15.41 2.09 37.13
C SER A 841 15.80 1.06 38.20
N ILE A 842 17.08 0.79 38.34
CA ILE A 842 17.62 -0.11 39.38
C ILE A 842 17.25 0.36 40.78
N SER A 843 17.36 1.67 41.04
CA SER A 843 16.95 2.27 42.34
C SER A 843 15.45 2.05 42.61
N PHE A 844 14.61 2.17 41.60
CA PHE A 844 13.17 1.87 41.74
C PHE A 844 12.89 0.39 41.96
N ALA A 845 13.64 -0.51 41.36
CA ALA A 845 13.54 -1.95 41.61
C ALA A 845 13.96 -2.29 43.07
N ALA A 846 15.03 -1.69 43.56
CA ALA A 846 15.43 -1.81 44.96
C ALA A 846 14.36 -1.29 45.94
N ARG A 847 13.73 -0.12 45.65
CA ARG A 847 12.61 0.39 46.43
C ARG A 847 11.40 -0.57 46.45
N GLN A 848 11.07 -1.20 45.32
CA GLN A 848 9.98 -2.15 45.24
C GLN A 848 10.25 -3.40 46.06
N GLN A 849 11.47 -3.94 46.02
CA GLN A 849 11.90 -5.08 46.86
C GLN A 849 11.81 -4.75 48.36
N GLY A 850 12.26 -3.55 48.76
CA GLY A 850 12.18 -3.06 50.13
C GLY A 850 10.80 -2.54 50.55
N LYS A 851 9.78 -2.59 49.66
CA LYS A 851 8.43 -2.01 49.89
C LYS A 851 8.48 -0.53 50.30
N LEU A 852 9.47 0.21 49.78
CA LEU A 852 9.68 1.63 50.03
C LEU A 852 8.92 2.48 49.03
N LYS A 853 8.06 3.40 49.51
CA LYS A 853 7.26 4.27 48.64
C LYS A 853 8.15 5.20 47.82
N ARG A 854 7.89 5.32 46.51
CA ARG A 854 8.68 6.18 45.61
C ARG A 854 8.70 7.65 46.01
N ARG A 855 7.61 8.15 46.60
CA ARG A 855 7.46 9.57 46.97
C ARG A 855 8.12 9.94 48.29
N TRP A 856 8.46 8.96 49.09
CA TRP A 856 9.10 9.18 50.36
C TRP A 856 10.61 9.31 50.16
N PRO A 857 11.24 10.37 50.64
CA PRO A 857 12.68 10.55 50.49
C PRO A 857 13.43 9.47 51.26
N LEU A 858 14.62 9.13 50.79
CA LEU A 858 15.56 8.27 51.48
C LEU A 858 16.87 9.04 51.78
N SER A 859 17.57 8.66 52.86
CA SER A 859 18.79 9.37 53.29
C SER A 859 19.95 9.18 52.31
N LYS A 860 20.18 7.93 51.89
CA LYS A 860 21.41 7.59 51.13
C LYS A 860 21.22 6.45 50.15
N ALA A 861 21.91 6.52 49.03
CA ALA A 861 22.18 5.41 48.14
C ALA A 861 23.69 5.15 48.00
N ILE A 862 24.03 3.92 47.63
CA ILE A 862 25.36 3.54 47.18
C ILE A 862 25.22 2.97 45.76
N VAL A 863 26.00 3.47 44.84
CA VAL A 863 26.06 2.95 43.47
C VAL A 863 27.40 2.29 43.22
N ALA A 864 27.39 0.98 43.05
CA ALA A 864 28.59 0.20 42.75
C ALA A 864 28.58 -0.17 41.24
N ALA A 865 29.61 0.24 40.53
CA ALA A 865 29.76 0.04 39.09
C ALA A 865 31.19 0.26 38.60
N PRO A 866 31.54 -0.12 37.36
CA PRO A 866 32.83 0.21 36.76
C PRO A 866 33.09 1.73 36.73
N GLU A 867 34.37 2.13 36.82
CA GLU A 867 34.78 3.55 36.90
C GLU A 867 34.17 4.43 35.80
N LYS A 868 34.09 3.94 34.54
CA LYS A 868 33.47 4.69 33.42
C LYS A 868 32.00 5.01 33.66
N THR A 869 31.26 4.06 34.22
CA THR A 869 29.84 4.20 34.59
C THR A 869 29.68 5.18 35.75
N LEU A 870 30.54 5.09 36.74
CA LEU A 870 30.55 6.01 37.89
C LEU A 870 30.86 7.45 37.47
N GLN A 871 31.79 7.68 36.56
CA GLN A 871 32.10 9.02 36.04
C GLN A 871 30.89 9.64 35.31
N ALA A 872 30.14 8.84 34.55
CA ALA A 872 28.92 9.30 33.87
C ALA A 872 27.85 9.74 34.92
N LEU A 873 27.66 8.96 36.00
CA LEU A 873 26.69 9.27 37.05
C LEU A 873 27.10 10.47 37.90
N LYS A 874 28.41 10.62 38.22
CA LYS A 874 28.93 11.80 38.94
C LYS A 874 28.68 13.10 38.20
N THR A 875 28.73 13.08 36.87
CA THR A 875 28.40 14.25 36.01
C THR A 875 26.92 14.64 36.12
N LEU A 876 26.04 13.68 36.42
CA LEU A 876 24.56 13.80 36.46
C LEU A 876 24.03 13.51 37.89
N GLU A 877 24.84 13.71 38.92
CA GLU A 877 24.53 13.36 40.32
C GLU A 877 23.23 14.04 40.79
N GLU A 878 23.10 15.35 40.58
CA GLU A 878 21.89 16.09 40.99
C GLU A 878 20.62 15.50 40.36
N LEU A 879 20.63 15.15 39.08
CA LEU A 879 19.52 14.50 38.41
C LEU A 879 19.26 13.10 38.97
N PHE A 880 20.32 12.33 39.30
CA PHE A 880 20.12 11.02 39.92
C PHE A 880 19.41 11.13 41.26
N LEU A 881 19.89 12.03 42.14
CA LEU A 881 19.31 12.30 43.46
C LEU A 881 17.84 12.75 43.37
N GLU A 882 17.58 13.68 42.46
CA GLU A 882 16.23 14.20 42.21
C GLU A 882 15.27 13.11 41.70
N GLN A 883 15.65 12.37 40.65
CA GLN A 883 14.80 11.35 40.03
C GLN A 883 14.54 10.16 40.97
N THR A 884 15.52 9.80 41.78
CA THR A 884 15.39 8.71 42.75
C THR A 884 14.79 9.12 44.11
N ASN A 885 14.66 10.43 44.36
CA ASN A 885 14.20 11.00 45.63
C ASN A 885 15.09 10.52 46.82
N ILE A 886 16.40 10.64 46.63
CA ILE A 886 17.44 10.28 47.62
C ILE A 886 18.27 11.52 47.93
N LYS A 887 18.69 11.70 49.19
CA LYS A 887 19.38 12.93 49.67
C LYS A 887 20.89 12.92 49.38
N SER A 888 21.53 11.74 49.33
CA SER A 888 22.96 11.63 49.05
C SER A 888 23.27 10.30 48.33
N VAL A 889 24.35 10.29 47.58
CA VAL A 889 24.83 9.07 46.90
C VAL A 889 26.34 8.89 47.13
N GLU A 890 26.73 7.64 47.34
CA GLU A 890 28.14 7.22 47.40
C GLU A 890 28.45 6.36 46.16
N TYR A 891 29.57 6.61 45.50
CA TYR A 891 29.98 5.90 44.27
C TYR A 891 31.19 5.02 44.60
N THR A 892 31.09 3.73 44.36
CA THR A 892 32.12 2.72 44.66
C THR A 892 32.28 1.74 43.49
N GLN A 893 33.43 1.05 43.44
CA GLN A 893 33.57 -0.03 42.43
C GLN A 893 32.97 -1.37 42.90
N THR A 894 32.86 -1.56 44.21
CA THR A 894 32.25 -2.73 44.85
C THR A 894 31.33 -2.31 45.99
N VAL A 895 30.30 -3.08 46.29
CA VAL A 895 29.44 -2.80 47.46
C VAL A 895 30.27 -2.87 48.76
N PRO A 896 30.25 -1.81 49.61
CA PRO A 896 31.05 -1.79 50.85
C PRO A 896 30.57 -2.88 51.84
N GLU A 897 31.53 -3.40 52.63
CA GLU A 897 31.28 -4.48 53.60
C GLU A 897 30.30 -4.10 54.74
N TYR A 898 30.15 -2.80 55.04
CA TYR A 898 29.25 -2.31 56.10
C TYR A 898 27.78 -2.36 55.72
N VAL A 899 27.48 -2.68 54.48
CA VAL A 899 26.10 -2.82 53.98
C VAL A 899 25.51 -4.15 54.43
N ASN A 900 24.51 -4.10 55.29
CA ASN A 900 23.83 -5.27 55.83
C ASN A 900 22.36 -5.35 55.35
N SER A 901 21.75 -6.54 55.45
CA SER A 901 20.37 -6.76 54.95
C SER A 901 19.28 -6.16 55.86
N GLU A 902 19.57 -5.71 57.06
CA GLU A 902 18.58 -5.15 57.99
C GLU A 902 18.15 -3.74 57.64
N ASN A 903 19.10 -2.92 57.16
CA ASN A 903 18.90 -1.50 56.90
C ASN A 903 19.06 -1.09 55.43
N TRP A 904 19.48 -2.00 54.58
CA TRP A 904 19.81 -1.73 53.20
C TRP A 904 19.13 -2.69 52.25
N VAL A 905 18.63 -2.16 51.14
CA VAL A 905 18.02 -2.93 50.04
C VAL A 905 18.84 -2.70 48.79
N SER A 906 19.23 -3.78 48.11
CA SER A 906 20.02 -3.70 46.89
C SER A 906 19.31 -4.35 45.70
N HIS A 907 19.55 -3.79 44.52
CA HIS A 907 19.19 -4.42 43.23
C HIS A 907 20.36 -4.27 42.26
N GLN A 908 20.60 -5.31 41.48
CA GLN A 908 21.65 -5.31 40.45
C GLN A 908 21.06 -5.66 39.08
N GLU A 909 21.49 -4.93 38.08
CA GLU A 909 21.26 -5.23 36.68
C GLU A 909 22.54 -4.96 35.88
N ASP A 910 22.97 -5.96 35.11
CA ASP A 910 24.27 -6.00 34.43
C ASP A 910 25.42 -5.68 35.41
N ASP A 911 26.18 -4.60 35.13
CA ASP A 911 27.36 -4.17 35.89
C ASP A 911 27.07 -3.04 36.90
N ILE A 912 25.82 -2.66 37.12
CA ILE A 912 25.39 -1.61 38.03
C ILE A 912 24.60 -2.23 39.20
N THR A 913 25.06 -1.97 40.43
CA THR A 913 24.34 -2.30 41.67
C THR A 913 23.97 -1.01 42.39
N VAL A 914 22.68 -0.83 42.71
CA VAL A 914 22.19 0.27 43.51
C VAL A 914 21.71 -0.28 44.86
N VAL A 915 22.28 0.23 45.93
CA VAL A 915 21.91 -0.07 47.32
C VAL A 915 21.31 1.17 47.96
N ILE A 916 20.15 1.05 48.57
CA ILE A 916 19.42 2.18 49.18
C ILE A 916 19.19 1.94 50.67
N SER A 917 19.32 3.01 51.48
CA SER A 917 19.02 2.96 52.89
C SER A 917 17.51 2.92 53.15
N GLY A 918 17.03 1.95 53.90
CA GLY A 918 15.64 1.87 54.39
C GLY A 918 15.36 2.70 55.64
N GLN A 919 16.42 3.23 56.29
CA GLN A 919 16.28 4.06 57.52
C GLN A 919 15.73 5.44 57.21
N ARG A 920 14.84 5.94 58.04
CA ARG A 920 14.25 7.28 57.94
C ARG A 920 14.26 7.94 59.28
N ASP A 921 14.61 9.19 59.29
CA ASP A 921 14.46 10.08 60.46
C ASP A 921 13.16 10.90 60.39
N ASP A 922 12.86 11.68 61.39
CA ASP A 922 11.64 12.49 61.48
C ASP A 922 11.53 13.50 60.33
N THR A 923 12.65 14.03 59.82
CA THR A 923 12.68 14.94 58.70
C THR A 923 12.27 14.27 57.42
N LEU A 924 12.74 13.07 57.14
CA LEU A 924 12.37 12.28 55.93
C LEU A 924 10.90 11.80 55.99
N ILE A 925 10.43 11.47 57.21
CA ILE A 925 9.03 11.08 57.43
C ILE A 925 8.12 12.28 57.16
N GLY A 926 8.39 13.46 57.77
CA GLY A 926 7.63 14.69 57.59
C GLY A 926 7.56 15.14 56.15
N GLU A 927 8.70 15.12 55.42
CA GLU A 927 8.73 15.38 53.97
C GLU A 927 7.91 14.36 53.16
N GLY A 928 7.94 13.08 53.58
CA GLY A 928 7.14 12.01 52.94
C GLY A 928 5.63 12.23 53.10
N ILE A 929 5.17 12.60 54.28
CA ILE A 929 3.79 12.96 54.57
C ILE A 929 3.36 14.14 53.70
N MET A 930 4.17 15.21 53.72
CA MET A 930 3.88 16.41 52.91
C MET A 930 3.68 16.08 51.43
N ARG A 931 4.57 15.28 50.84
CA ARG A 931 4.48 14.89 49.45
C ARG A 931 3.25 14.03 49.11
N ASP A 932 2.87 13.11 50.02
CA ASP A 932 1.66 12.31 49.85
C ASP A 932 0.37 13.17 49.98
N LEU A 933 0.32 14.11 50.89
CA LEU A 933 -0.77 15.06 51.05
C LEU A 933 -0.86 16.00 49.83
N ALA A 934 0.24 16.58 49.39
CA ALA A 934 0.29 17.43 48.20
C ALA A 934 -0.30 16.71 46.97
N ARG A 935 0.00 15.42 46.77
CA ARG A 935 -0.59 14.62 45.70
C ARG A 935 -2.12 14.50 45.80
N ARG A 936 -2.65 14.30 47.02
CA ARG A 936 -4.09 14.14 47.22
C ARG A 936 -4.79 15.47 46.96
N VAL A 937 -4.25 16.57 47.39
CA VAL A 937 -4.74 17.91 47.08
C VAL A 937 -4.74 18.14 45.57
N GLN A 938 -3.67 17.78 44.85
CA GLN A 938 -3.60 17.89 43.39
C GLN A 938 -4.63 16.97 42.69
N ALA A 939 -4.91 15.78 43.21
CA ALA A 939 -5.96 14.91 42.70
C ALA A 939 -7.35 15.53 42.87
N LEU A 940 -7.61 16.10 44.06
CA LEU A 940 -8.88 16.76 44.36
C LEU A 940 -9.07 18.03 43.54
N ARG A 941 -8.02 18.86 43.29
CA ARG A 941 -8.06 19.99 42.37
C ARG A 941 -8.52 19.57 40.98
N LYS A 942 -7.94 18.46 40.45
CA LYS A 942 -8.33 17.92 39.15
C LYS A 942 -9.77 17.45 39.10
N GLU A 943 -10.25 16.78 40.15
CA GLU A 943 -11.61 16.28 40.27
C GLU A 943 -12.64 17.41 40.31
N GLN A 944 -12.30 18.50 41.00
CA GLN A 944 -13.14 19.70 41.08
C GLN A 944 -13.01 20.64 39.87
N GLY A 945 -12.15 20.31 38.91
CA GLY A 945 -12.02 21.06 37.65
C GLY A 945 -11.09 22.28 37.70
N PHE A 946 -10.33 22.48 38.77
CA PHE A 946 -9.34 23.56 38.84
C PHE A 946 -8.26 23.41 37.78
N VAL A 947 -7.88 24.49 37.13
CA VAL A 947 -6.74 24.46 36.20
C VAL A 947 -5.42 24.43 36.99
N PRO A 948 -4.35 23.84 36.44
CA PRO A 948 -3.07 23.67 37.14
C PRO A 948 -2.45 25.01 37.60
N THR A 949 -2.70 26.09 36.88
CA THR A 949 -2.12 27.43 37.12
C THR A 949 -2.92 28.26 38.13
N GLU A 950 -4.11 27.81 38.50
CA GLU A 950 -4.98 28.54 39.45
C GLU A 950 -4.41 28.45 40.86
N VAL A 951 -4.47 29.56 41.63
CA VAL A 951 -4.01 29.64 43.01
C VAL A 951 -5.22 29.54 43.94
N LEU A 952 -5.24 28.50 44.81
CA LEU A 952 -6.28 28.30 45.79
C LEU A 952 -6.13 29.31 46.96
N GLU A 953 -7.26 29.76 47.52
CA GLU A 953 -7.20 30.60 48.72
C GLU A 953 -6.69 29.79 49.91
N ALA A 954 -7.24 28.58 50.11
CA ALA A 954 -6.82 27.72 51.22
C ALA A 954 -6.91 26.22 50.90
N VAL A 955 -6.07 25.44 51.57
CA VAL A 955 -6.18 24.00 51.71
C VAL A 955 -6.36 23.67 53.19
N HIS A 956 -7.43 22.94 53.52
CA HIS A 956 -7.70 22.48 54.87
C HIS A 956 -7.55 20.98 54.99
N ILE A 957 -6.83 20.49 56.03
CA ILE A 957 -6.59 19.08 56.27
C ILE A 957 -7.03 18.79 57.70
N ALA A 958 -7.90 17.79 57.89
CA ALA A 958 -8.41 17.41 59.23
C ALA A 958 -8.19 15.95 59.59
N GLU A 959 -8.17 15.65 60.87
CA GLU A 959 -8.01 14.30 61.45
C GLU A 959 -6.66 13.63 61.16
N LEU A 960 -5.61 14.45 61.03
CA LEU A 960 -4.24 13.94 61.12
C LEU A 960 -3.93 13.55 62.56
N ASP A 961 -3.21 12.42 62.75
CA ASP A 961 -2.69 12.08 64.07
C ASP A 961 -1.63 13.07 64.58
N ALA A 962 -1.50 13.19 65.89
CA ALA A 962 -0.64 14.20 66.55
C ALA A 962 0.84 14.09 66.10
N GLU A 963 1.34 12.88 65.88
CA GLU A 963 2.72 12.63 65.39
C GLU A 963 2.89 13.17 63.97
N SER A 964 1.99 12.77 63.04
CA SER A 964 1.99 13.24 61.67
C SER A 964 1.81 14.76 61.56
N THR A 965 0.99 15.36 62.42
CA THR A 965 0.81 16.82 62.50
C THR A 965 2.12 17.52 62.84
N THR A 966 2.80 17.07 63.90
CA THR A 966 4.09 17.64 64.38
C THR A 966 5.18 17.54 63.28
N LEU A 967 5.23 16.38 62.59
CA LEU A 967 6.23 16.15 61.57
C LEU A 967 5.94 16.93 60.29
N LEU A 968 4.67 17.31 60.02
CA LEU A 968 4.26 18.06 58.81
C LEU A 968 4.43 19.58 59.01
N GLU A 969 4.25 20.12 60.22
CA GLU A 969 4.31 21.55 60.50
C GLU A 969 5.49 22.29 59.86
N PRO A 970 6.74 21.80 59.88
CA PRO A 970 7.88 22.47 59.23
C PRO A 970 7.78 22.58 57.72
N TYR A 971 6.89 21.80 57.07
CA TYR A 971 6.76 21.69 55.63
C TYR A 971 5.54 22.37 55.05
N LEU A 972 4.70 23.07 55.84
CA LEU A 972 3.45 23.69 55.38
C LEU A 972 3.67 24.76 54.32
N GLU A 973 4.72 25.56 54.44
CA GLU A 973 5.09 26.57 53.46
C GLU A 973 5.52 25.91 52.11
N THR A 974 6.37 24.87 52.21
CA THR A 974 6.77 24.08 51.01
C THR A 974 5.57 23.41 50.38
N MET A 975 4.62 22.90 51.19
CA MET A 975 3.40 22.29 50.68
C MET A 975 2.51 23.31 49.98
N SER A 976 2.36 24.55 50.53
CA SER A 976 1.59 25.62 49.91
C SER A 976 2.09 25.92 48.51
N GLY A 977 3.40 26.00 48.29
CA GLY A 977 3.99 26.16 46.96
C GLY A 977 3.66 24.99 46.03
N LEU A 978 3.82 23.73 46.51
CA LEU A 978 3.59 22.53 45.71
C LEU A 978 2.14 22.37 45.25
N VAL A 979 1.17 22.85 46.02
CA VAL A 979 -0.26 22.74 45.66
C VAL A 979 -0.86 24.06 45.13
N ARG A 980 -0.05 25.12 45.01
CA ARG A 980 -0.47 26.45 44.59
C ARG A 980 -1.63 26.96 45.44
N THR A 981 -1.41 27.14 46.74
CA THR A 981 -2.39 27.72 47.65
C THR A 981 -1.74 28.87 48.44
N GLN A 982 -2.53 29.82 48.84
CA GLN A 982 -2.04 30.90 49.73
C GLN A 982 -1.68 30.37 51.13
N ARG A 983 -2.49 29.41 51.65
CA ARG A 983 -2.28 28.82 52.98
C ARG A 983 -2.71 27.36 53.07
N VAL A 984 -2.04 26.60 53.95
CA VAL A 984 -2.47 25.26 54.39
C VAL A 984 -2.83 25.32 55.86
N TYR A 985 -4.01 24.84 56.23
CA TYR A 985 -4.51 24.77 57.60
C TYR A 985 -4.68 23.33 58.04
N LEU A 986 -4.21 23.02 59.28
CA LEU A 986 -4.39 21.76 59.94
C LEU A 986 -5.50 21.88 60.99
N HIS A 987 -6.42 20.92 61.03
CA HIS A 987 -7.53 20.87 61.97
C HIS A 987 -7.52 19.54 62.73
N THR A 988 -7.89 19.57 64.03
CA THR A 988 -7.94 18.35 64.86
C THR A 988 -9.16 17.51 64.48
N ASN A 989 -10.25 18.10 64.03
CA ASN A 989 -11.47 17.42 63.57
C ASN A 989 -12.22 18.24 62.52
N CYS A 990 -13.12 17.56 61.79
CA CYS A 990 -13.90 18.18 60.71
C CYS A 990 -14.96 19.22 61.19
N ASN A 991 -15.23 19.33 62.49
CA ASN A 991 -16.21 20.27 63.01
C ASN A 991 -15.62 21.65 63.31
N GLU A 992 -14.33 21.88 63.16
CA GLU A 992 -13.68 23.17 63.39
C GLU A 992 -14.05 24.25 62.40
N ILE A 993 -14.43 23.81 61.17
CA ILE A 993 -14.93 24.70 60.11
C ILE A 993 -16.12 24.09 59.40
N GLU A 994 -17.06 24.89 59.01
CA GLU A 994 -18.23 24.48 58.20
C GLU A 994 -17.85 24.48 56.72
N THR A 995 -17.50 23.30 56.15
CA THR A 995 -17.10 23.15 54.77
C THR A 995 -17.42 21.76 54.25
N GLN A 996 -17.34 21.55 52.91
CA GLN A 996 -17.51 20.23 52.30
C GLN A 996 -16.17 19.47 52.35
N TRP A 997 -16.10 18.48 53.23
CA TRP A 997 -14.91 17.65 53.35
C TRP A 997 -14.90 16.48 52.35
N HIS A 998 -13.73 16.19 51.77
CA HIS A 998 -13.45 15.04 50.91
C HIS A 998 -12.60 14.02 51.63
N GLU A 999 -13.05 12.76 51.68
CA GLU A 999 -12.32 11.67 52.34
C GLU A 999 -11.06 11.33 51.53
N ALA A 1000 -9.96 11.18 52.25
CA ALA A 1000 -8.70 10.70 51.70
C ALA A 1000 -8.05 9.73 52.69
N GLU A 1001 -7.03 8.99 52.27
CA GLU A 1001 -6.33 8.03 53.11
C GLU A 1001 -4.83 8.35 53.12
N LEU A 1002 -4.24 8.44 54.29
CA LEU A 1002 -2.79 8.56 54.52
C LEU A 1002 -2.31 7.39 55.37
N ASP A 1003 -1.48 6.51 54.82
CA ASP A 1003 -0.92 5.32 55.50
C ASP A 1003 -1.95 4.41 56.18
N GLY A 1004 -3.10 4.17 55.53
CA GLY A 1004 -4.16 3.35 56.10
C GLY A 1004 -5.10 4.09 57.05
N LYS A 1005 -4.83 5.35 57.36
CA LYS A 1005 -5.62 6.19 58.22
C LYS A 1005 -6.50 7.15 57.37
N LYS A 1006 -7.74 7.32 57.75
CA LYS A 1006 -8.63 8.29 57.12
C LYS A 1006 -8.24 9.70 57.50
N ILE A 1007 -8.27 10.58 56.54
CA ILE A 1007 -8.09 12.02 56.70
C ILE A 1007 -9.14 12.75 55.83
N TRP A 1008 -9.32 14.01 56.08
CA TRP A 1008 -10.25 14.82 55.32
C TRP A 1008 -9.52 16.04 54.72
N ILE A 1009 -9.85 16.35 53.47
CA ILE A 1009 -9.24 17.46 52.73
C ILE A 1009 -10.38 18.33 52.15
N ASN A 1010 -10.23 19.63 52.27
CA ASN A 1010 -11.04 20.62 51.57
C ASN A 1010 -10.09 21.58 50.83
N ILE A 1011 -10.55 22.08 49.67
CA ILE A 1011 -9.84 23.07 48.88
C ILE A 1011 -10.81 24.14 48.38
N HIS A 1012 -10.45 25.39 48.45
CA HIS A 1012 -11.21 26.49 47.85
C HIS A 1012 -10.33 27.67 47.42
#